data_6494838a260c6e9251370128833e99c2
#
_entry.id   6494838a260c6e9251370128833e99c2
#
_cell.length_a   1.000
_cell.length_b   1.000
_cell.length_c   1.000
_cell.angle_alpha   90.00
_cell.angle_beta   90.00
_cell.angle_gamma   90.00
#
_symmetry.space_group_name_H-M   'P 1'
#
loop_
_entity.id
_entity.type
_entity.pdbx_description
1 polymer ?
#
loop_
_entity_poly.entity_id
_entity_poly.type
_entity_poly.pdbx_seq_one_letter_code
_entity_poly.pdbx_strand_id
1 'polypeptide(L)'
;MKKSFFIVFIVLANLWQLSAQIAADSIVGELKLLNNSEVKAQRTSLQATFEEVQNTPDWKPYDANYENEPETAIWLKFELENRSNDTLPIYCFTAHDYAYVYQQVGTDFKTFKNGNLVPLYKRSNKREFYITELVLPPSQKSQVFIRVNSTRKIKNGNVALFTKAYYLEFANNYIESEKHSVAFMVFYILSLFTIFLFGVVFWLRTRHNLYAYYLAYIFFQLVFAFAALRGTTVSVGNFFLHLSYRSGTLPEASQFLFIGFYIFFIINLLEIKKYNQSLTKALNYFGWFCLLYGLTIFIYLIFWKDAAISSDITTTVRFIVLPLNLVMLIWIIYKVKHPLLKYFVVGHSFFFIGAVLASYVMITKSNHHPESIFNFPYAPTIIFQAGLLAEVFCFAFALGENIFLLQKEKETTSQNLITQLQKNQQLQENMRVELDRKINQKTEELIQLYSKIEKQKEEQLKNSFTQKLQEMEMLALRSQMNPHFLFNSLNSIKHLIMTSRNEDAISYLDDFSTLLRSILYNSNREIISVEEELEIIKLYLSLEKNRMGDTFNYTIDVSSIEELSQFNIPPLLLQPFVENAIWHGLRPSQSGQKLLKITFDTSDILKIIIEDNGIGRKASSSENKMHKSMGMEITRERLALFNHSNETSIKLEIIDLESENKPLGTKVVLTYFYS
;
A
#
# COMPACT_ATOMS: atom_id res chain seq x y z
N MET A 1 38.42 8.08 -6.54
CA MET A 1 37.37 7.08 -6.75
C MET A 1 37.18 6.63 -8.20
N LYS A 2 37.29 7.50 -9.22
CA LYS A 2 37.24 7.11 -10.65
C LYS A 2 38.33 6.12 -11.11
N LYS A 3 39.48 6.13 -10.51
CA LYS A 3 40.59 5.22 -10.87
C LYS A 3 40.41 3.78 -10.35
N SER A 4 39.69 3.58 -9.23
CA SER A 4 39.61 2.26 -8.60
C SER A 4 38.66 1.30 -9.31
N PHE A 5 37.51 1.78 -9.84
CA PHE A 5 36.59 0.91 -10.58
C PHE A 5 37.10 0.58 -11.99
N PHE A 6 37.74 1.53 -12.63
CA PHE A 6 38.40 1.30 -13.93
C PHE A 6 39.66 0.41 -13.79
N ILE A 7 40.39 0.51 -12.68
CA ILE A 7 41.51 -0.38 -12.36
C ILE A 7 41.02 -1.80 -12.07
N VAL A 8 39.94 -2.00 -11.36
CA VAL A 8 39.36 -3.33 -11.13
C VAL A 8 38.88 -3.98 -12.44
N PHE A 9 38.30 -3.23 -13.37
CA PHE A 9 37.87 -3.77 -14.66
C PHE A 9 39.07 -3.97 -15.62
N ILE A 10 40.09 -3.09 -15.61
CA ILE A 10 41.33 -3.26 -16.37
C ILE A 10 42.21 -4.34 -15.74
N VAL A 11 42.25 -4.42 -14.41
CA VAL A 11 42.96 -5.49 -13.69
C VAL A 11 42.25 -6.83 -13.93
N LEU A 12 40.93 -6.89 -13.96
CA LEU A 12 40.17 -8.07 -14.40
C LEU A 12 40.43 -8.44 -15.87
N ALA A 13 40.77 -7.48 -16.73
CA ALA A 13 41.06 -7.71 -18.14
C ALA A 13 42.54 -8.05 -18.43
N ASN A 14 43.50 -7.70 -17.55
CA ASN A 14 44.94 -7.81 -17.79
C ASN A 14 45.68 -8.87 -16.96
N LEU A 15 44.98 -9.67 -16.13
CA LEU A 15 45.63 -10.71 -15.30
C LEU A 15 45.68 -12.07 -16.01
N TRP A 16 46.38 -12.13 -17.13
CA TRP A 16 46.40 -13.30 -17.99
C TRP A 16 47.77 -13.94 -18.15
N GLN A 17 48.37 -14.46 -17.12
CA GLN A 17 49.46 -15.47 -17.24
C GLN A 17 49.95 -15.97 -15.87
N LEU A 18 49.78 -17.24 -15.59
CA LEU A 18 50.44 -17.95 -14.51
C LEU A 18 50.48 -19.47 -14.73
N SER A 19 51.56 -20.10 -14.28
CA SER A 19 51.95 -21.50 -14.46
C SER A 19 51.09 -22.50 -13.64
N ALA A 20 51.17 -23.79 -13.96
CA ALA A 20 50.30 -24.90 -13.57
C ALA A 20 50.01 -25.11 -12.05
N GLN A 21 50.72 -24.42 -11.18
CA GLN A 21 50.50 -24.42 -9.73
C GLN A 21 50.38 -23.00 -9.20
N ILE A 22 49.21 -22.66 -8.67
CA ILE A 22 49.04 -21.35 -8.04
C ILE A 22 49.55 -21.45 -6.60
N ALA A 23 50.72 -20.84 -6.35
CA ALA A 23 51.23 -20.70 -5.00
C ALA A 23 50.35 -19.71 -4.23
N ALA A 24 49.52 -20.19 -3.30
CA ALA A 24 48.54 -19.40 -2.58
C ALA A 24 49.19 -18.31 -1.71
N ASP A 25 50.39 -18.56 -1.21
CA ASP A 25 51.23 -17.62 -0.46
C ASP A 25 51.84 -16.51 -1.32
N SER A 26 51.93 -16.70 -2.64
CA SER A 26 52.37 -15.65 -3.58
C SER A 26 51.22 -14.70 -3.99
N ILE A 27 50.00 -14.96 -3.59
CA ILE A 27 48.82 -14.09 -3.81
C ILE A 27 48.81 -12.98 -2.74
N VAL A 28 49.89 -12.25 -2.57
CA VAL A 28 49.96 -11.17 -1.57
C VAL A 28 49.43 -9.87 -2.18
N GLY A 29 48.21 -9.46 -1.74
CA GLY A 29 47.68 -8.14 -2.05
C GLY A 29 47.06 -7.95 -3.44
N GLU A 30 47.06 -8.95 -4.33
CA GLU A 30 46.59 -8.82 -5.71
C GLU A 30 45.43 -9.76 -6.03
N LEU A 31 44.52 -9.24 -6.84
CA LEU A 31 43.46 -10.03 -7.50
C LEU A 31 44.14 -10.85 -8.62
N LYS A 32 44.08 -12.18 -8.54
CA LYS A 32 44.53 -13.03 -9.63
C LYS A 32 43.37 -13.66 -10.37
N LEU A 33 43.27 -13.40 -11.67
CA LEU A 33 42.36 -14.09 -12.58
C LEU A 33 42.97 -15.44 -12.96
N LEU A 34 42.11 -16.44 -13.06
CA LEU A 34 42.47 -17.76 -13.55
C LEU A 34 42.71 -17.70 -15.06
N ASN A 35 43.85 -18.21 -15.50
CA ASN A 35 44.39 -18.02 -16.84
C ASN A 35 44.65 -19.37 -17.52
N ASN A 36 44.76 -19.38 -18.85
CA ASN A 36 44.80 -20.54 -19.74
C ASN A 36 45.86 -21.61 -19.42
N SER A 37 46.97 -21.27 -18.81
CA SER A 37 48.09 -22.22 -18.54
C SER A 37 47.93 -22.95 -17.19
N GLU A 38 47.22 -22.40 -16.26
CA GLU A 38 47.13 -22.88 -14.86
C GLU A 38 45.81 -23.55 -14.54
N VAL A 39 44.75 -23.13 -15.24
CA VAL A 39 43.42 -23.62 -15.06
C VAL A 39 42.99 -24.45 -16.23
N LYS A 40 42.57 -25.65 -15.95
CA LYS A 40 41.95 -26.52 -16.94
C LYS A 40 40.43 -26.38 -16.88
N ALA A 41 39.79 -26.34 -18.05
CA ALA A 41 38.36 -26.25 -18.16
C ALA A 41 37.75 -27.41 -18.95
N GLN A 42 36.53 -27.76 -18.59
CA GLN A 42 35.73 -28.74 -19.32
C GLN A 42 34.27 -28.27 -19.36
N ARG A 43 33.60 -28.41 -20.51
CA ARG A 43 32.18 -28.17 -20.67
C ARG A 43 31.42 -29.48 -20.57
N THR A 44 30.36 -29.52 -19.77
CA THR A 44 29.53 -30.69 -19.60
C THR A 44 28.02 -30.31 -19.65
N SER A 45 27.17 -31.34 -19.68
CA SER A 45 25.76 -31.14 -19.44
C SER A 45 25.49 -30.63 -17.99
N LEU A 46 24.34 -30.03 -17.75
CA LEU A 46 23.90 -29.60 -16.40
C LEU A 46 23.72 -30.79 -15.44
N GLN A 47 23.56 -32.00 -15.97
CA GLN A 47 23.31 -33.20 -15.15
C GLN A 47 24.61 -33.89 -14.71
N ALA A 48 25.76 -33.55 -15.28
CA ALA A 48 27.04 -34.15 -14.95
C ALA A 48 27.36 -34.00 -13.46
N THR A 49 27.70 -35.10 -12.82
CA THR A 49 28.09 -35.17 -11.39
C THR A 49 29.54 -34.85 -11.18
N PHE A 50 29.95 -34.55 -9.97
CA PHE A 50 31.33 -34.29 -9.61
C PHE A 50 32.21 -35.53 -9.86
N GLU A 51 31.71 -36.73 -9.48
CA GLU A 51 32.44 -38.00 -9.63
C GLU A 51 32.74 -38.35 -11.11
N GLU A 52 31.79 -38.07 -11.99
CA GLU A 52 31.98 -38.28 -13.43
C GLU A 52 33.06 -37.34 -13.99
N VAL A 53 33.01 -36.08 -13.61
CA VAL A 53 33.88 -35.03 -14.14
C VAL A 53 35.30 -35.11 -13.56
N GLN A 54 35.43 -35.53 -12.30
CA GLN A 54 36.74 -35.68 -11.64
C GLN A 54 37.66 -36.63 -12.38
N ASN A 55 37.12 -37.72 -12.93
CA ASN A 55 37.84 -38.84 -13.53
C ASN A 55 37.97 -38.77 -15.06
N THR A 56 37.37 -37.76 -15.70
CA THR A 56 37.48 -37.58 -17.17
C THR A 56 38.85 -37.06 -17.59
N PRO A 57 39.40 -37.56 -18.71
CA PRO A 57 40.70 -37.10 -19.22
C PRO A 57 40.61 -35.78 -20.03
N ASP A 58 39.41 -35.33 -20.43
CA ASP A 58 39.19 -34.27 -21.42
C ASP A 58 39.30 -32.83 -20.89
N TRP A 59 40.30 -32.59 -20.05
CA TRP A 59 40.56 -31.25 -19.52
C TRP A 59 41.41 -30.44 -20.50
N LYS A 60 40.88 -29.32 -20.98
CA LYS A 60 41.54 -28.36 -21.88
C LYS A 60 41.98 -27.13 -21.11
N PRO A 61 43.05 -26.43 -21.59
CA PRO A 61 43.38 -25.13 -21.02
C PRO A 61 42.16 -24.20 -21.04
N TYR A 62 41.98 -23.41 -19.99
CA TYR A 62 40.88 -22.46 -19.91
C TYR A 62 41.09 -21.30 -20.88
N ASP A 63 40.18 -21.09 -21.80
CA ASP A 63 40.20 -20.00 -22.76
C ASP A 63 39.37 -18.83 -22.26
N ALA A 64 39.93 -17.65 -22.32
CA ALA A 64 39.27 -16.42 -21.98
C ALA A 64 38.00 -16.08 -22.82
N ASN A 65 37.95 -16.59 -24.04
CA ASN A 65 36.79 -16.44 -24.93
C ASN A 65 35.73 -17.52 -24.73
N TYR A 66 35.86 -18.33 -23.68
CA TYR A 66 34.90 -19.39 -23.38
C TYR A 66 33.54 -18.81 -22.98
N GLU A 67 32.55 -18.96 -23.80
CA GLU A 67 31.18 -18.51 -23.52
C GLU A 67 30.42 -19.60 -22.76
N ASN A 68 29.76 -19.24 -21.66
CA ASN A 68 28.87 -20.14 -20.97
C ASN A 68 27.51 -20.15 -21.67
N GLU A 69 27.06 -21.32 -22.14
CA GLU A 69 25.74 -21.52 -22.72
C GLU A 69 24.74 -21.93 -21.64
N PRO A 70 23.47 -21.50 -21.71
CA PRO A 70 22.49 -21.71 -20.65
C PRO A 70 22.26 -23.16 -20.25
N GLU A 71 22.41 -24.11 -21.18
CA GLU A 71 22.17 -25.52 -20.95
C GLU A 71 23.41 -26.33 -20.57
N THR A 72 24.54 -25.64 -20.36
CA THR A 72 25.81 -26.29 -20.05
C THR A 72 26.39 -25.81 -18.73
N ALA A 73 27.22 -26.65 -18.11
CA ALA A 73 28.04 -26.29 -16.98
C ALA A 73 29.52 -26.27 -17.41
N ILE A 74 30.21 -25.25 -16.95
CA ILE A 74 31.67 -25.17 -17.11
C ILE A 74 32.27 -25.64 -15.78
N TRP A 75 33.21 -26.58 -15.92
CA TRP A 75 34.03 -27.01 -14.82
C TRP A 75 35.46 -26.46 -15.01
N LEU A 76 35.99 -25.91 -13.92
CA LEU A 76 37.39 -25.46 -13.83
C LEU A 76 38.10 -26.33 -12.83
N LYS A 77 39.35 -26.67 -13.13
CA LYS A 77 40.21 -27.47 -12.29
C LYS A 77 41.59 -26.80 -12.17
N PHE A 78 42.05 -26.63 -10.95
CA PHE A 78 43.37 -26.10 -10.64
C PHE A 78 43.85 -26.60 -9.28
N GLU A 79 45.14 -26.41 -8.99
CA GLU A 79 45.75 -26.78 -7.74
C GLU A 79 46.26 -25.54 -7.01
N LEU A 80 45.89 -25.40 -5.74
CA LEU A 80 46.39 -24.37 -4.83
C LEU A 80 47.44 -25.00 -3.90
N GLU A 81 48.59 -24.36 -3.79
CA GLU A 81 49.66 -24.78 -2.88
C GLU A 81 49.90 -23.69 -1.84
N ASN A 82 49.78 -24.03 -0.57
CA ASN A 82 50.19 -23.16 0.54
C ASN A 82 51.58 -23.55 0.97
N ARG A 83 52.58 -22.72 0.69
CA ARG A 83 53.98 -22.92 1.06
C ARG A 83 54.35 -22.31 2.40
N SER A 84 53.44 -21.57 2.99
CA SER A 84 53.61 -20.93 4.29
C SER A 84 53.45 -21.94 5.44
N ASN A 85 53.93 -21.55 6.61
CA ASN A 85 53.71 -22.32 7.85
C ASN A 85 52.38 -22.05 8.53
N ASP A 86 51.60 -21.12 8.00
CA ASP A 86 50.32 -20.69 8.55
C ASP A 86 49.15 -21.20 7.70
N THR A 87 47.98 -21.33 8.31
CA THR A 87 46.74 -21.60 7.58
C THR A 87 46.33 -20.37 6.79
N LEU A 88 46.17 -20.50 5.47
CA LEU A 88 45.91 -19.42 4.56
C LEU A 88 44.45 -19.43 4.07
N PRO A 89 43.63 -18.44 4.40
CA PRO A 89 42.32 -18.27 3.80
C PRO A 89 42.43 -17.58 2.44
N ILE A 90 41.86 -18.20 1.41
CA ILE A 90 41.73 -17.67 0.05
C ILE A 90 40.27 -17.52 -0.30
N TYR A 91 39.89 -16.37 -0.83
CA TYR A 91 38.53 -16.06 -1.22
C TYR A 91 38.36 -16.24 -2.72
N CYS A 92 37.56 -17.23 -3.10
CA CYS A 92 37.24 -17.53 -4.49
C CYS A 92 35.98 -16.78 -4.91
N PHE A 93 36.10 -15.89 -5.88
CA PHE A 93 35.03 -15.14 -6.49
C PHE A 93 34.51 -15.86 -7.74
N THR A 94 33.15 -16.05 -7.81
CA THR A 94 32.50 -16.74 -8.93
C THR A 94 31.21 -16.01 -9.31
N ALA A 95 31.24 -15.10 -10.27
CA ALA A 95 30.09 -14.27 -10.68
C ALA A 95 29.11 -15.03 -11.60
N HIS A 96 28.48 -16.10 -11.07
CA HIS A 96 27.55 -16.95 -11.80
C HIS A 96 26.20 -17.13 -11.09
N ASP A 97 25.19 -17.59 -11.83
CA ASP A 97 23.88 -17.90 -11.26
C ASP A 97 23.95 -19.08 -10.30
N TYR A 98 24.77 -20.09 -10.62
CA TYR A 98 25.07 -21.25 -9.77
C TYR A 98 26.56 -21.50 -9.79
N ALA A 99 27.18 -21.63 -8.62
CA ALA A 99 28.56 -21.98 -8.43
C ALA A 99 28.70 -23.05 -7.34
N TYR A 100 29.36 -24.12 -7.68
CA TYR A 100 29.73 -25.18 -6.76
C TYR A 100 31.26 -25.27 -6.74
N VAL A 101 31.81 -25.09 -5.56
CA VAL A 101 33.26 -25.18 -5.36
C VAL A 101 33.56 -26.42 -4.53
N TYR A 102 34.42 -27.27 -5.05
CA TYR A 102 34.90 -28.50 -4.41
C TYR A 102 36.36 -28.31 -4.07
N GLN A 103 36.66 -28.30 -2.79
CA GLN A 103 38.03 -28.17 -2.27
C GLN A 103 38.46 -29.52 -1.69
N GLN A 104 39.57 -30.01 -2.11
CA GLN A 104 40.17 -31.19 -1.53
C GLN A 104 40.72 -30.86 -0.13
N VAL A 105 40.30 -31.64 0.87
CA VAL A 105 40.78 -31.57 2.26
C VAL A 105 41.17 -32.99 2.68
N GLY A 106 42.45 -33.31 2.67
CA GLY A 106 42.94 -34.71 2.83
C GLY A 106 42.54 -35.56 1.63
N THR A 107 41.80 -36.66 1.88
CA THR A 107 41.29 -37.54 0.84
C THR A 107 39.91 -37.14 0.30
N ASP A 108 39.19 -36.28 1.01
CA ASP A 108 37.79 -35.95 0.73
C ASP A 108 37.64 -34.56 0.07
N PHE A 109 36.49 -34.30 -0.52
CA PHE A 109 36.13 -33.02 -1.07
C PHE A 109 35.05 -32.31 -0.27
N LYS A 110 35.38 -31.14 0.23
CA LYS A 110 34.41 -30.25 0.84
C LYS A 110 33.69 -29.44 -0.26
N THR A 111 32.38 -29.49 -0.25
CA THR A 111 31.53 -28.82 -1.26
C THR A 111 30.95 -27.52 -0.72
N PHE A 112 31.10 -26.45 -1.49
CA PHE A 112 30.49 -25.16 -1.21
C PHE A 112 29.53 -24.81 -2.34
N LYS A 113 28.36 -24.25 -1.97
CA LYS A 113 27.30 -23.85 -2.90
C LYS A 113 27.06 -22.35 -2.79
N ASN A 114 27.28 -21.63 -3.88
CA ASN A 114 27.06 -20.19 -3.95
C ASN A 114 26.44 -19.81 -5.30
N GLY A 115 26.16 -18.55 -5.52
CA GLY A 115 25.62 -18.03 -6.77
C GLY A 115 24.33 -17.22 -6.60
N ASN A 116 24.05 -16.44 -7.61
CA ASN A 116 22.93 -15.48 -7.57
C ASN A 116 21.55 -16.14 -7.42
N LEU A 117 21.34 -17.31 -8.05
CA LEU A 117 20.06 -18.04 -8.00
C LEU A 117 20.02 -19.12 -6.91
N VAL A 118 21.08 -19.29 -6.14
CA VAL A 118 21.07 -20.20 -4.99
C VAL A 118 20.36 -19.51 -3.83
N PRO A 119 19.27 -20.08 -3.26
CA PRO A 119 18.61 -19.49 -2.11
C PRO A 119 19.55 -19.32 -0.91
N LEU A 120 19.36 -18.27 -0.12
CA LEU A 120 20.24 -17.93 0.99
C LEU A 120 20.44 -19.09 1.98
N TYR A 121 19.39 -19.83 2.28
CA TYR A 121 19.44 -20.98 3.22
C TYR A 121 20.25 -22.17 2.70
N LYS A 122 20.46 -22.27 1.37
CA LYS A 122 21.27 -23.33 0.71
C LYS A 122 22.70 -22.90 0.43
N ARG A 123 23.04 -21.61 0.65
CA ARG A 123 24.40 -21.12 0.39
C ARG A 123 25.36 -21.49 1.49
N SER A 124 26.58 -21.78 1.10
CA SER A 124 27.69 -21.95 2.03
C SER A 124 28.14 -20.62 2.63
N ASN A 125 28.19 -19.56 1.82
CA ASN A 125 28.39 -18.19 2.30
C ASN A 125 27.04 -17.46 2.32
N LYS A 126 26.58 -17.10 3.52
CA LYS A 126 25.30 -16.39 3.72
C LYS A 126 25.39 -14.89 3.54
N ARG A 127 26.59 -14.33 3.48
CA ARG A 127 26.81 -12.87 3.35
C ARG A 127 27.01 -12.46 1.91
N GLU A 128 27.79 -13.27 1.15
CA GLU A 128 28.21 -12.94 -0.21
C GLU A 128 27.73 -13.97 -1.22
N PHE A 129 27.16 -13.54 -2.34
CA PHE A 129 26.62 -14.46 -3.37
C PHE A 129 27.70 -15.21 -4.12
N TYR A 130 28.82 -14.53 -4.35
CA TYR A 130 29.83 -14.94 -5.30
C TYR A 130 31.16 -15.35 -4.65
N ILE A 131 31.25 -15.23 -3.32
CA ILE A 131 32.47 -15.49 -2.57
C ILE A 131 32.41 -16.82 -1.84
N THR A 132 33.40 -17.64 -2.06
CA THR A 132 33.65 -18.89 -1.31
C THR A 132 35.00 -18.77 -0.58
N GLU A 133 34.99 -18.97 0.72
CA GLU A 133 36.24 -19.03 1.51
C GLU A 133 36.81 -20.45 1.44
N LEU A 134 38.04 -20.54 0.93
CA LEU A 134 38.86 -21.75 0.86
C LEU A 134 39.92 -21.65 1.94
N VAL A 135 40.02 -22.64 2.79
CA VAL A 135 41.04 -22.67 3.86
C VAL A 135 42.11 -23.69 3.50
N LEU A 136 43.32 -23.18 3.31
CA LEU A 136 44.50 -23.99 2.92
C LEU A 136 45.37 -24.22 4.15
N PRO A 137 45.52 -25.49 4.62
CA PRO A 137 46.44 -25.82 5.69
C PRO A 137 47.91 -25.52 5.35
N PRO A 138 48.79 -25.36 6.36
CA PRO A 138 50.20 -25.12 6.13
C PRO A 138 50.88 -26.21 5.29
N SER A 139 51.76 -25.81 4.38
CA SER A 139 52.62 -26.70 3.57
C SER A 139 51.84 -27.81 2.83
N GLN A 140 50.60 -27.53 2.44
CA GLN A 140 49.70 -28.49 1.74
C GLN A 140 49.29 -28.00 0.37
N LYS A 141 49.00 -28.98 -0.49
CA LYS A 141 48.37 -28.78 -1.78
C LYS A 141 46.90 -29.15 -1.68
N SER A 142 46.05 -28.40 -2.33
CA SER A 142 44.63 -28.63 -2.41
C SER A 142 44.12 -28.52 -3.84
N GLN A 143 43.58 -29.58 -4.37
CA GLN A 143 42.92 -29.56 -5.67
C GLN A 143 41.55 -28.90 -5.53
N VAL A 144 41.28 -27.96 -6.42
CA VAL A 144 40.01 -27.22 -6.43
C VAL A 144 39.32 -27.46 -7.76
N PHE A 145 38.04 -27.82 -7.69
CA PHE A 145 37.16 -27.84 -8.84
C PHE A 145 36.07 -26.80 -8.63
N ILE A 146 35.73 -26.06 -9.68
CA ILE A 146 34.66 -25.10 -9.66
C ILE A 146 33.71 -25.46 -10.80
N ARG A 147 32.49 -25.76 -10.47
CA ARG A 147 31.38 -25.90 -11.41
C ARG A 147 30.59 -24.61 -11.44
N VAL A 148 30.51 -23.96 -12.58
CA VAL A 148 29.71 -22.76 -12.79
C VAL A 148 28.71 -22.97 -13.92
N ASN A 149 27.52 -22.47 -13.74
CA ASN A 149 26.55 -22.35 -14.82
C ASN A 149 25.68 -21.11 -14.63
N SER A 150 25.23 -20.59 -15.73
CA SER A 150 24.36 -19.40 -15.75
C SER A 150 23.22 -19.62 -16.72
N THR A 151 22.07 -19.03 -16.39
CA THR A 151 20.86 -19.11 -17.21
C THR A 151 20.90 -18.20 -18.44
N ARG A 152 21.97 -17.42 -18.61
CA ARG A 152 22.25 -16.59 -19.78
C ARG A 152 23.61 -16.94 -20.37
N LYS A 153 23.77 -16.63 -21.66
CA LYS A 153 25.06 -16.63 -22.30
C LYS A 153 25.94 -15.54 -21.67
N ILE A 154 26.96 -15.93 -20.96
CA ILE A 154 27.93 -15.04 -20.31
C ILE A 154 29.31 -15.29 -20.95
N LYS A 155 29.92 -14.21 -21.46
CA LYS A 155 31.35 -14.27 -21.85
C LYS A 155 32.17 -14.40 -20.60
N ASN A 156 32.98 -15.42 -20.51
CA ASN A 156 33.90 -15.71 -19.42
C ASN A 156 33.37 -15.58 -18.02
N GLY A 157 33.23 -16.70 -17.40
CA GLY A 157 33.00 -16.73 -15.99
C GLY A 157 34.15 -16.03 -15.26
N ASN A 158 33.85 -14.85 -14.71
CA ASN A 158 34.78 -14.14 -13.84
C ASN A 158 35.01 -14.99 -12.58
N VAL A 159 36.02 -15.86 -12.65
CA VAL A 159 36.51 -16.60 -11.50
C VAL A 159 37.84 -15.98 -11.08
N ALA A 160 37.92 -15.54 -9.85
CA ALA A 160 39.10 -14.87 -9.31
C ALA A 160 39.40 -15.35 -7.89
N LEU A 161 40.68 -15.25 -7.50
CA LEU A 161 41.15 -15.57 -6.16
C LEU A 161 41.63 -14.31 -5.47
N PHE A 162 41.20 -14.12 -4.22
CA PHE A 162 41.55 -12.96 -3.40
C PHE A 162 42.28 -13.42 -2.13
N THR A 163 43.25 -12.66 -1.69
CA THR A 163 43.72 -12.75 -0.31
C THR A 163 42.70 -12.14 0.64
N LYS A 164 42.77 -12.44 1.93
CA LYS A 164 41.93 -11.85 2.95
C LYS A 164 42.00 -10.32 2.96
N ALA A 165 43.22 -9.78 2.85
CA ALA A 165 43.44 -8.33 2.84
C ALA A 165 42.75 -7.68 1.63
N TYR A 166 42.96 -8.22 0.43
CA TYR A 166 42.34 -7.73 -0.79
C TYR A 166 40.79 -7.87 -0.76
N TYR A 167 40.29 -8.99 -0.25
CA TYR A 167 38.86 -9.19 -0.11
C TYR A 167 38.23 -8.14 0.81
N LEU A 168 38.88 -7.83 1.94
CA LEU A 168 38.37 -6.80 2.86
C LEU A 168 38.39 -5.41 2.21
N GLU A 169 39.47 -5.10 1.49
CA GLU A 169 39.57 -3.85 0.73
C GLU A 169 38.51 -3.79 -0.38
N PHE A 170 38.37 -4.86 -1.16
CA PHE A 170 37.34 -4.97 -2.19
C PHE A 170 35.94 -4.80 -1.61
N ALA A 171 35.61 -5.49 -0.51
CA ALA A 171 34.31 -5.40 0.16
C ALA A 171 34.06 -3.97 0.69
N ASN A 172 35.06 -3.33 1.30
CA ASN A 172 34.95 -1.96 1.77
C ASN A 172 34.75 -0.98 0.59
N ASN A 173 35.54 -1.12 -0.48
CA ASN A 173 35.39 -0.29 -1.67
C ASN A 173 34.03 -0.50 -2.35
N TYR A 174 33.51 -1.72 -2.35
CA TYR A 174 32.19 -2.03 -2.85
C TYR A 174 31.10 -1.33 -2.00
N ILE A 175 31.16 -1.46 -0.67
CA ILE A 175 30.24 -0.80 0.26
C ILE A 175 30.28 0.72 0.07
N GLU A 176 31.49 1.30 0.01
CA GLU A 176 31.66 2.74 -0.19
C GLU A 176 31.15 3.21 -1.55
N SER A 177 31.33 2.44 -2.60
CA SER A 177 30.83 2.78 -3.94
C SER A 177 29.30 2.73 -4.02
N GLU A 178 28.67 1.82 -3.27
CA GLU A 178 27.22 1.64 -3.30
C GLU A 178 26.46 2.49 -2.28
N LYS A 179 27.13 3.05 -1.27
CA LYS A 179 26.45 3.73 -0.15
C LYS A 179 25.47 4.83 -0.58
N HIS A 180 25.84 5.63 -1.57
CA HIS A 180 24.96 6.70 -2.08
C HIS A 180 23.76 6.15 -2.85
N SER A 181 23.97 5.09 -3.63
CA SER A 181 22.91 4.40 -4.36
C SER A 181 21.92 3.75 -3.40
N VAL A 182 22.44 3.07 -2.39
CA VAL A 182 21.64 2.44 -1.34
C VAL A 182 20.88 3.49 -0.52
N ALA A 183 21.54 4.60 -0.16
CA ALA A 183 20.91 5.70 0.56
C ALA A 183 19.73 6.29 -0.26
N PHE A 184 19.91 6.48 -1.57
CA PHE A 184 18.82 6.93 -2.44
C PHE A 184 17.69 5.90 -2.52
N MET A 185 17.99 4.61 -2.67
CA MET A 185 16.97 3.56 -2.69
C MET A 185 16.18 3.49 -1.39
N VAL A 186 16.84 3.63 -0.25
CA VAL A 186 16.18 3.69 1.06
C VAL A 186 15.30 4.93 1.16
N PHE A 187 15.81 6.10 0.75
CA PHE A 187 15.02 7.33 0.70
C PHE A 187 13.79 7.17 -0.20
N TYR A 188 13.94 6.56 -1.36
CA TYR A 188 12.84 6.27 -2.28
C TYR A 188 11.77 5.37 -1.62
N ILE A 189 12.20 4.28 -0.98
CA ILE A 189 11.29 3.35 -0.28
C ILE A 189 10.55 4.06 0.85
N LEU A 190 11.25 4.83 1.69
CA LEU A 190 10.63 5.55 2.80
C LEU A 190 9.63 6.60 2.30
N SER A 191 9.97 7.31 1.21
CA SER A 191 9.07 8.26 0.57
C SER A 191 7.80 7.60 0.05
N LEU A 192 7.93 6.49 -0.69
CA LEU A 192 6.79 5.72 -1.17
C LEU A 192 5.96 5.15 -0.02
N PHE A 193 6.60 4.63 1.02
CA PHE A 193 5.92 4.05 2.17
C PHE A 193 5.11 5.12 2.92
N THR A 194 5.67 6.31 3.08
CA THR A 194 4.95 7.45 3.69
C THR A 194 3.71 7.81 2.87
N ILE A 195 3.87 7.95 1.54
CA ILE A 195 2.73 8.27 0.65
C ILE A 195 1.70 7.13 0.65
N PHE A 196 2.16 5.87 0.70
CA PHE A 196 1.29 4.71 0.80
C PHE A 196 0.43 4.74 2.06
N LEU A 197 1.02 5.03 3.23
CA LEU A 197 0.29 5.14 4.49
C LEU A 197 -0.77 6.25 4.44
N PHE A 198 -0.41 7.43 3.92
CA PHE A 198 -1.40 8.49 3.69
C PHE A 198 -2.51 8.04 2.74
N GLY A 199 -2.16 7.39 1.65
CA GLY A 199 -3.12 6.84 0.70
C GLY A 199 -4.07 5.83 1.35
N VAL A 200 -3.58 4.96 2.25
CA VAL A 200 -4.41 4.00 3.01
C VAL A 200 -5.44 4.74 3.87
N VAL A 201 -5.01 5.78 4.59
CA VAL A 201 -5.93 6.59 5.39
C VAL A 201 -7.04 7.20 4.52
N PHE A 202 -6.68 7.80 3.38
CA PHE A 202 -7.65 8.35 2.45
C PHE A 202 -8.58 7.29 1.87
N TRP A 203 -8.06 6.15 1.48
CA TRP A 203 -8.88 5.06 0.96
C TRP A 203 -9.84 4.50 2.01
N LEU A 204 -9.38 4.31 3.24
CA LEU A 204 -10.23 3.84 4.35
C LEU A 204 -11.38 4.80 4.62
N ARG A 205 -11.13 6.10 4.47
CA ARG A 205 -12.12 7.15 4.68
C ARG A 205 -13.12 7.29 3.53
N THR A 206 -12.63 7.27 2.30
CA THR A 206 -13.46 7.55 1.11
C THR A 206 -14.03 6.30 0.47
N ARG A 207 -13.37 5.14 0.63
CA ARG A 207 -13.67 3.86 -0.03
C ARG A 207 -13.80 3.97 -1.57
N HIS A 208 -13.22 5.01 -2.15
CA HIS A 208 -13.31 5.26 -3.58
C HIS A 208 -12.22 4.50 -4.34
N ASN A 209 -12.58 3.86 -5.46
CA ASN A 209 -11.68 3.03 -6.27
C ASN A 209 -10.43 3.77 -6.77
N LEU A 210 -10.52 5.10 -6.95
CA LEU A 210 -9.37 5.93 -7.32
C LEU A 210 -8.18 5.72 -6.39
N TYR A 211 -8.43 5.76 -5.07
CA TYR A 211 -7.37 5.58 -4.07
C TYR A 211 -6.90 4.12 -4.00
N ALA A 212 -7.79 3.15 -4.24
CA ALA A 212 -7.41 1.74 -4.30
C ALA A 212 -6.42 1.47 -5.44
N TYR A 213 -6.67 2.03 -6.63
CA TYR A 213 -5.74 1.90 -7.77
C TYR A 213 -4.42 2.61 -7.50
N TYR A 214 -4.46 3.80 -6.89
CA TYR A 214 -3.25 4.52 -6.49
C TYR A 214 -2.42 3.74 -5.47
N LEU A 215 -3.06 3.15 -4.46
CA LEU A 215 -2.40 2.29 -3.48
C LEU A 215 -1.78 1.05 -4.11
N ALA A 216 -2.48 0.38 -5.02
CA ALA A 216 -1.95 -0.77 -5.73
C ALA A 216 -0.73 -0.37 -6.59
N TYR A 217 -0.80 0.78 -7.26
CA TYR A 217 0.32 1.35 -8.01
C TYR A 217 1.55 1.56 -7.12
N ILE A 218 1.41 2.22 -5.96
CA ILE A 218 2.52 2.45 -5.03
C ILE A 218 3.00 1.14 -4.40
N PHE A 219 2.09 0.23 -4.06
CA PHE A 219 2.45 -1.07 -3.49
C PHE A 219 3.40 -1.86 -4.40
N PHE A 220 3.08 -1.96 -5.69
CA PHE A 220 3.96 -2.66 -6.63
C PHE A 220 5.24 -1.89 -6.94
N GLN A 221 5.27 -0.57 -6.82
CA GLN A 221 6.51 0.21 -6.81
C GLN A 221 7.37 -0.10 -5.57
N LEU A 222 6.76 -0.27 -4.40
CA LEU A 222 7.48 -0.70 -3.19
C LEU A 222 8.07 -2.10 -3.39
N VAL A 223 7.31 -3.04 -3.96
CA VAL A 223 7.83 -4.39 -4.29
C VAL A 223 9.02 -4.29 -5.25
N PHE A 224 8.92 -3.44 -6.28
CA PHE A 224 10.01 -3.16 -7.21
C PHE A 224 11.25 -2.60 -6.49
N ALA A 225 11.05 -1.61 -5.61
CA ALA A 225 12.13 -0.95 -4.88
C ALA A 225 12.81 -1.90 -3.88
N PHE A 226 12.04 -2.67 -3.12
CA PHE A 226 12.59 -3.67 -2.20
C PHE A 226 13.36 -4.78 -2.95
N ALA A 227 12.86 -5.21 -4.10
CA ALA A 227 13.56 -6.20 -4.91
C ALA A 227 14.87 -5.65 -5.48
N ALA A 228 14.98 -4.35 -5.72
CA ALA A 228 16.22 -3.69 -6.15
C ALA A 228 17.29 -3.65 -5.04
N LEU A 229 16.89 -3.69 -3.75
CA LEU A 229 17.83 -3.79 -2.62
C LEU A 229 18.45 -5.19 -2.44
N ARG A 230 18.06 -6.16 -3.26
CA ARG A 230 18.60 -7.51 -3.18
C ARG A 230 20.12 -7.51 -3.37
N GLY A 231 20.83 -8.05 -2.39
CA GLY A 231 22.28 -8.13 -2.43
C GLY A 231 23.03 -6.88 -2.02
N THR A 232 22.33 -5.85 -1.60
CA THR A 232 22.94 -4.68 -0.96
C THR A 232 23.23 -4.93 0.52
N THR A 233 23.89 -3.98 1.16
CA THR A 233 24.19 -4.01 2.61
C THR A 233 22.93 -3.91 3.50
N VAL A 234 21.79 -3.58 2.95
CA VAL A 234 20.53 -3.40 3.70
C VAL A 234 19.86 -4.75 3.99
N SER A 235 19.72 -5.06 5.27
CA SER A 235 19.19 -6.35 5.74
C SER A 235 17.81 -6.72 5.19
N VAL A 236 16.94 -5.73 4.92
CA VAL A 236 15.62 -5.96 4.33
C VAL A 236 15.70 -6.56 2.92
N GLY A 237 16.70 -6.15 2.13
CA GLY A 237 16.96 -6.75 0.82
C GLY A 237 17.30 -8.24 0.89
N ASN A 238 17.83 -8.69 2.00
CA ASN A 238 18.20 -10.10 2.22
C ASN A 238 16.99 -11.05 2.27
N PHE A 239 15.79 -10.56 2.58
CA PHE A 239 14.56 -11.36 2.47
C PHE A 239 14.41 -11.97 1.07
N PHE A 240 14.69 -11.20 0.03
CA PHE A 240 14.58 -11.65 -1.35
C PHE A 240 15.68 -12.64 -1.74
N LEU A 241 16.75 -12.76 -0.94
CA LEU A 241 17.80 -13.76 -1.14
C LEU A 241 17.37 -15.19 -0.82
N HIS A 242 16.29 -15.35 -0.04
CA HIS A 242 15.69 -16.67 0.20
C HIS A 242 14.95 -17.20 -1.01
N LEU A 243 14.53 -16.30 -1.92
CA LEU A 243 13.84 -16.66 -3.14
C LEU A 243 14.87 -17.00 -4.23
N SER A 244 14.71 -18.17 -4.83
CA SER A 244 15.57 -18.62 -5.93
C SER A 244 15.04 -18.06 -7.26
N TYR A 245 15.25 -16.76 -7.47
CA TYR A 245 14.89 -16.12 -8.73
C TYR A 245 16.01 -15.20 -9.20
N ARG A 246 16.03 -14.90 -10.48
CA ARG A 246 16.98 -13.95 -11.05
C ARG A 246 16.66 -12.53 -10.59
N SER A 247 17.70 -11.75 -10.31
CA SER A 247 17.58 -10.38 -9.76
C SER A 247 16.71 -9.41 -10.58
N GLY A 248 16.51 -9.67 -11.88
CA GLY A 248 15.68 -8.82 -12.76
C GLY A 248 14.20 -9.19 -12.82
N THR A 249 13.82 -10.41 -12.53
CA THR A 249 12.49 -10.95 -12.87
C THR A 249 11.38 -10.46 -11.93
N LEU A 250 11.63 -10.34 -10.63
CA LEU A 250 10.65 -9.79 -9.71
C LEU A 250 10.44 -8.28 -9.91
N PRO A 251 11.52 -7.46 -10.06
CA PRO A 251 11.37 -6.07 -10.49
C PRO A 251 10.59 -5.94 -11.80
N GLU A 252 10.85 -6.80 -12.77
CA GLU A 252 10.15 -6.78 -14.07
C GLU A 252 8.65 -7.06 -13.93
N ALA A 253 8.28 -8.13 -13.22
CA ALA A 253 6.89 -8.46 -12.96
C ALA A 253 6.16 -7.30 -12.24
N SER A 254 6.77 -6.77 -11.17
CA SER A 254 6.19 -5.65 -10.41
C SER A 254 6.09 -4.37 -11.23
N GLN A 255 7.02 -4.13 -12.17
CA GLN A 255 6.96 -3.00 -13.09
C GLN A 255 5.70 -3.01 -13.97
N PHE A 256 5.37 -4.15 -14.56
CA PHE A 256 4.15 -4.26 -15.37
C PHE A 256 2.88 -4.19 -14.51
N LEU A 257 2.91 -4.74 -13.31
CA LEU A 257 1.79 -4.65 -12.38
C LEU A 257 1.53 -3.20 -11.96
N PHE A 258 2.56 -2.42 -11.60
CA PHE A 258 2.31 -1.04 -11.26
C PHE A 258 1.88 -0.20 -12.46
N ILE A 259 2.38 -0.46 -13.70
CA ILE A 259 1.91 0.22 -14.92
C ILE A 259 0.42 -0.07 -15.15
N GLY A 260 -0.02 -1.31 -14.97
CA GLY A 260 -1.43 -1.66 -15.13
C GLY A 260 -2.34 -0.91 -14.15
N PHE A 261 -1.99 -0.90 -12.86
CA PHE A 261 -2.76 -0.15 -11.85
C PHE A 261 -2.68 1.36 -12.05
N TYR A 262 -1.54 1.87 -12.51
CA TYR A 262 -1.38 3.26 -12.92
C TYR A 262 -2.39 3.66 -14.01
N ILE A 263 -2.55 2.85 -15.04
CA ILE A 263 -3.51 3.12 -16.11
C ILE A 263 -4.93 3.23 -15.56
N PHE A 264 -5.36 2.30 -14.69
CA PHE A 264 -6.67 2.38 -14.05
C PHE A 264 -6.80 3.58 -13.12
N PHE A 265 -5.74 3.96 -12.43
CA PHE A 265 -5.69 5.18 -11.64
C PHE A 265 -5.93 6.42 -12.53
N ILE A 266 -5.24 6.55 -13.66
CA ILE A 266 -5.38 7.69 -14.57
C ILE A 266 -6.76 7.76 -15.21
N ILE A 267 -7.34 6.62 -15.61
CA ILE A 267 -8.71 6.57 -16.14
C ILE A 267 -9.69 7.18 -15.16
N ASN A 268 -9.53 6.88 -13.86
CA ASN A 268 -10.42 7.38 -12.81
C ASN A 268 -10.07 8.81 -12.38
N LEU A 269 -8.78 9.17 -12.29
CA LEU A 269 -8.33 10.51 -11.90
C LEU A 269 -8.78 11.59 -12.88
N LEU A 270 -8.64 11.31 -14.17
CA LEU A 270 -8.99 12.22 -15.26
C LEU A 270 -10.42 12.02 -15.77
N GLU A 271 -11.18 11.10 -15.16
CA GLU A 271 -12.54 10.76 -15.58
C GLU A 271 -12.67 10.56 -17.10
N ILE A 272 -11.71 9.86 -17.71
CA ILE A 272 -11.54 9.75 -19.18
C ILE A 272 -12.82 9.28 -19.87
N LYS A 273 -13.61 8.44 -19.19
CA LYS A 273 -14.89 7.95 -19.67
C LYS A 273 -15.88 9.07 -20.04
N LYS A 274 -15.83 10.21 -19.35
CA LYS A 274 -16.67 11.38 -19.63
C LYS A 274 -16.28 12.08 -20.94
N TYR A 275 -15.02 11.96 -21.36
CA TYR A 275 -14.49 12.66 -22.54
C TYR A 275 -14.43 11.79 -23.78
N ASN A 276 -13.98 10.52 -23.63
CA ASN A 276 -13.80 9.64 -24.78
C ASN A 276 -13.92 8.16 -24.39
N GLN A 277 -14.98 7.50 -24.85
CA GLN A 277 -15.24 6.09 -24.54
C GLN A 277 -14.27 5.13 -25.25
N SER A 278 -13.84 5.44 -26.50
CA SER A 278 -12.91 4.60 -27.24
C SER A 278 -11.52 4.61 -26.60
N LEU A 279 -11.05 5.79 -26.17
CA LEU A 279 -9.81 5.92 -25.40
C LEU A 279 -9.87 5.14 -24.08
N THR A 280 -11.01 5.24 -23.38
CA THR A 280 -11.22 4.46 -22.14
C THR A 280 -11.12 2.96 -22.38
N LYS A 281 -11.72 2.44 -23.47
CA LYS A 281 -11.62 1.03 -23.82
C LYS A 281 -10.18 0.63 -24.15
N ALA A 282 -9.49 1.44 -24.95
CA ALA A 282 -8.09 1.18 -25.32
C ALA A 282 -7.18 1.15 -24.08
N LEU A 283 -7.33 2.11 -23.18
CA LEU A 283 -6.58 2.16 -21.92
C LEU A 283 -6.93 0.97 -21.01
N ASN A 284 -8.19 0.57 -20.91
CA ASN A 284 -8.58 -0.61 -20.14
C ASN A 284 -7.94 -1.88 -20.68
N TYR A 285 -7.97 -2.11 -21.99
CA TYR A 285 -7.30 -3.27 -22.62
C TYR A 285 -5.80 -3.25 -22.36
N PHE A 286 -5.18 -2.07 -22.48
CA PHE A 286 -3.76 -1.92 -22.22
C PHE A 286 -3.40 -2.14 -20.73
N GLY A 287 -4.22 -1.63 -19.81
CA GLY A 287 -4.06 -1.87 -18.38
C GLY A 287 -4.19 -3.35 -18.02
N TRP A 288 -5.21 -4.02 -18.53
CA TRP A 288 -5.37 -5.47 -18.33
C TRP A 288 -4.24 -6.28 -18.97
N PHE A 289 -3.76 -5.89 -20.15
CA PHE A 289 -2.59 -6.52 -20.75
C PHE A 289 -1.37 -6.44 -19.83
N CYS A 290 -1.07 -5.25 -19.28
CA CYS A 290 0.05 -5.08 -18.35
C CYS A 290 -0.13 -5.94 -17.09
N LEU A 291 -1.34 -5.97 -16.48
CA LEU A 291 -1.60 -6.79 -15.30
C LEU A 291 -1.46 -8.29 -15.58
N LEU A 292 -2.05 -8.78 -16.65
CA LEU A 292 -1.97 -10.18 -17.03
C LEU A 292 -0.55 -10.60 -17.36
N TYR A 293 0.18 -9.76 -18.11
CA TYR A 293 1.58 -10.00 -18.41
C TYR A 293 2.45 -10.03 -17.15
N GLY A 294 2.31 -9.02 -16.27
CA GLY A 294 3.04 -8.99 -15.00
C GLY A 294 2.73 -10.19 -14.10
N LEU A 295 1.46 -10.60 -14.02
CA LEU A 295 1.03 -11.78 -13.28
C LEU A 295 1.61 -13.07 -13.89
N THR A 296 1.61 -13.18 -15.23
CA THR A 296 2.19 -14.35 -15.94
C THR A 296 3.67 -14.48 -15.63
N ILE A 297 4.44 -13.37 -15.68
CA ILE A 297 5.86 -13.39 -15.30
C ILE A 297 6.02 -13.77 -13.82
N PHE A 298 5.18 -13.25 -12.94
CA PHE A 298 5.23 -13.57 -11.52
C PHE A 298 4.96 -15.05 -11.26
N ILE A 299 3.96 -15.63 -11.92
CA ILE A 299 3.66 -17.07 -11.87
C ILE A 299 4.80 -17.88 -12.46
N TYR A 300 5.34 -17.46 -13.61
CA TYR A 300 6.47 -18.12 -14.25
C TYR A 300 7.70 -18.18 -13.33
N LEU A 301 7.97 -17.11 -12.55
CA LEU A 301 9.02 -17.08 -11.52
C LEU A 301 8.87 -18.15 -10.45
N ILE A 302 7.63 -18.45 -10.06
CA ILE A 302 7.35 -19.42 -8.99
C ILE A 302 7.56 -20.87 -9.50
N PHE A 303 7.10 -21.16 -10.71
CA PHE A 303 7.03 -22.53 -11.23
C PHE A 303 8.20 -22.90 -12.17
N TRP A 304 8.64 -21.99 -13.05
CA TRP A 304 9.71 -22.22 -14.00
C TRP A 304 10.89 -21.32 -13.74
N LYS A 305 11.91 -21.85 -13.16
CA LYS A 305 13.11 -21.08 -12.74
C LYS A 305 14.04 -20.66 -13.92
N ASP A 306 13.63 -20.87 -15.15
CA ASP A 306 14.44 -20.51 -16.34
C ASP A 306 14.27 -19.02 -16.69
N ALA A 307 15.31 -18.24 -16.37
CA ALA A 307 15.24 -16.79 -16.48
C ALA A 307 15.77 -16.23 -17.80
N ALA A 308 16.33 -17.05 -18.68
CA ALA A 308 16.91 -16.57 -19.95
C ALA A 308 15.80 -16.10 -20.90
N ILE A 309 14.82 -16.97 -21.15
CA ILE A 309 13.68 -16.70 -22.05
C ILE A 309 12.86 -15.52 -21.53
N SER A 310 12.64 -15.45 -20.22
CA SER A 310 11.90 -14.35 -19.57
C SER A 310 12.51 -12.97 -19.86
N SER A 311 13.84 -12.85 -19.80
CA SER A 311 14.53 -11.58 -20.00
C SER A 311 14.42 -11.03 -21.42
N ASP A 312 14.54 -11.90 -22.42
CA ASP A 312 14.49 -11.48 -23.82
C ASP A 312 13.07 -11.08 -24.22
N ILE A 313 12.08 -11.87 -23.77
CA ILE A 313 10.67 -11.53 -23.95
C ILE A 313 10.35 -10.20 -23.27
N THR A 314 10.78 -10.00 -22.03
CA THR A 314 10.50 -8.76 -21.28
C THR A 314 11.14 -7.56 -21.94
N THR A 315 12.37 -7.70 -22.44
CA THR A 315 13.05 -6.63 -23.18
C THR A 315 12.27 -6.26 -24.44
N THR A 316 11.85 -7.26 -25.21
CA THR A 316 11.04 -7.07 -26.42
C THR A 316 9.70 -6.38 -26.10
N VAL A 317 9.02 -6.83 -25.06
CA VAL A 317 7.74 -6.23 -24.63
C VAL A 317 7.92 -4.78 -24.17
N ARG A 318 9.03 -4.43 -23.48
CA ARG A 318 9.34 -3.03 -23.14
C ARG A 318 9.47 -2.14 -24.35
N PHE A 319 10.15 -2.60 -25.41
CA PHE A 319 10.28 -1.84 -26.67
C PHE A 319 8.94 -1.58 -27.35
N ILE A 320 7.92 -2.40 -27.10
CA ILE A 320 6.57 -2.20 -27.60
C ILE A 320 5.76 -1.29 -26.66
N VAL A 321 5.83 -1.56 -25.35
CA VAL A 321 5.01 -0.87 -24.33
C VAL A 321 5.40 0.58 -24.19
N LEU A 322 6.70 0.92 -24.27
CA LEU A 322 7.15 2.30 -24.07
C LEU A 322 6.65 3.26 -25.17
N PRO A 323 6.78 2.96 -26.48
CA PRO A 323 6.17 3.79 -27.54
C PRO A 323 4.64 3.82 -27.45
N LEU A 324 4.00 2.70 -27.13
CA LEU A 324 2.55 2.65 -26.97
C LEU A 324 2.06 3.56 -25.85
N ASN A 325 2.80 3.60 -24.74
CA ASN A 325 2.52 4.50 -23.63
C ASN A 325 2.61 5.99 -24.07
N LEU A 326 3.61 6.33 -24.88
CA LEU A 326 3.73 7.69 -25.44
C LEU A 326 2.55 8.05 -26.35
N VAL A 327 2.12 7.12 -27.20
CA VAL A 327 0.93 7.31 -28.07
C VAL A 327 -0.32 7.52 -27.23
N MET A 328 -0.51 6.73 -26.17
CA MET A 328 -1.63 6.88 -25.24
C MET A 328 -1.59 8.22 -24.50
N LEU A 329 -0.41 8.66 -24.07
CA LEU A 329 -0.21 9.98 -23.45
C LEU A 329 -0.67 11.11 -24.39
N ILE A 330 -0.19 11.10 -25.64
CA ILE A 330 -0.58 12.11 -26.64
C ILE A 330 -2.10 12.07 -26.88
N TRP A 331 -2.69 10.89 -26.95
CA TRP A 331 -4.14 10.73 -27.15
C TRP A 331 -4.94 11.29 -25.95
N ILE A 332 -4.46 11.06 -24.72
CA ILE A 332 -5.06 11.64 -23.51
C ILE A 332 -4.99 13.17 -23.56
N ILE A 333 -3.82 13.76 -23.85
CA ILE A 333 -3.62 15.20 -23.92
C ILE A 333 -4.56 15.83 -24.94
N TYR A 334 -4.76 15.18 -26.08
CA TYR A 334 -5.61 15.70 -27.16
C TYR A 334 -7.11 15.63 -26.86
N LYS A 335 -7.57 14.57 -26.16
CA LYS A 335 -9.01 14.27 -25.98
C LYS A 335 -9.55 14.70 -24.62
N VAL A 336 -8.72 14.77 -23.57
CA VAL A 336 -9.19 15.00 -22.20
C VAL A 336 -8.97 16.45 -21.82
N LYS A 337 -10.05 17.14 -21.37
CA LYS A 337 -10.02 18.53 -20.88
C LYS A 337 -10.34 18.57 -19.39
N HIS A 338 -9.56 17.85 -18.59
CA HIS A 338 -9.76 17.80 -17.15
C HIS A 338 -8.81 18.76 -16.42
N PRO A 339 -9.22 19.45 -15.32
CA PRO A 339 -8.34 20.37 -14.58
C PRO A 339 -7.04 19.73 -14.08
N LEU A 340 -7.10 18.44 -13.75
CA LEU A 340 -5.96 17.68 -13.25
C LEU A 340 -5.01 17.18 -14.35
N LEU A 341 -5.33 17.42 -15.64
CA LEU A 341 -4.49 16.99 -16.77
C LEU A 341 -3.07 17.56 -16.67
N LYS A 342 -2.90 18.77 -16.17
CA LYS A 342 -1.58 19.40 -15.97
C LYS A 342 -0.67 18.57 -15.07
N TYR A 343 -1.18 18.06 -13.96
CA TYR A 343 -0.40 17.22 -13.04
C TYR A 343 -0.05 15.86 -13.65
N PHE A 344 -0.97 15.29 -14.41
CA PHE A 344 -0.73 14.06 -15.14
C PHE A 344 0.38 14.25 -16.18
N VAL A 345 0.31 15.30 -17.01
CA VAL A 345 1.31 15.55 -18.07
C VAL A 345 2.69 15.76 -17.46
N VAL A 346 2.79 16.61 -16.42
CA VAL A 346 4.06 16.88 -15.75
C VAL A 346 4.62 15.61 -15.08
N GLY A 347 3.79 14.90 -14.31
CA GLY A 347 4.21 13.67 -13.61
C GLY A 347 4.66 12.60 -14.60
N HIS A 348 3.85 12.35 -15.62
CA HIS A 348 4.17 11.33 -16.62
C HIS A 348 5.40 11.70 -17.48
N SER A 349 5.65 12.99 -17.69
CA SER A 349 6.89 13.42 -18.35
C SER A 349 8.13 13.05 -17.54
N PHE A 350 8.11 13.19 -16.22
CA PHE A 350 9.20 12.72 -15.37
C PHE A 350 9.42 11.22 -15.47
N PHE A 351 8.34 10.44 -15.40
CA PHE A 351 8.42 8.99 -15.61
C PHE A 351 9.03 8.65 -16.97
N PHE A 352 8.52 9.25 -18.06
CA PHE A 352 8.94 8.94 -19.41
C PHE A 352 10.43 9.32 -19.64
N ILE A 353 10.83 10.52 -19.20
CA ILE A 353 12.22 10.96 -19.28
C ILE A 353 13.11 10.01 -18.49
N GLY A 354 12.73 9.66 -17.25
CA GLY A 354 13.46 8.70 -16.42
C GLY A 354 13.58 7.33 -17.09
N ALA A 355 12.52 6.82 -17.70
CA ALA A 355 12.51 5.54 -18.38
C ALA A 355 13.40 5.54 -19.65
N VAL A 356 13.34 6.60 -20.46
CA VAL A 356 14.15 6.75 -21.66
C VAL A 356 15.63 6.88 -21.31
N LEU A 357 15.97 7.74 -20.35
CA LEU A 357 17.35 7.92 -19.89
C LEU A 357 17.93 6.64 -19.29
N ALA A 358 17.17 5.95 -18.44
CA ALA A 358 17.57 4.68 -17.87
C ALA A 358 17.81 3.62 -18.96
N SER A 359 16.92 3.55 -19.94
CA SER A 359 17.04 2.63 -21.07
C SER A 359 18.26 2.97 -21.94
N TYR A 360 18.50 4.25 -22.20
CA TYR A 360 19.68 4.71 -22.94
C TYR A 360 20.97 4.32 -22.24
N VAL A 361 21.10 4.60 -20.94
CA VAL A 361 22.26 4.23 -20.14
C VAL A 361 22.46 2.72 -20.12
N MET A 362 21.37 1.95 -20.05
CA MET A 362 21.43 0.48 -20.07
C MET A 362 21.90 -0.08 -21.41
N ILE A 363 21.44 0.49 -22.54
CA ILE A 363 21.79 0.01 -23.88
C ILE A 363 23.21 0.40 -24.28
N THR A 364 23.59 1.63 -24.03
CA THR A 364 24.91 2.15 -24.44
C THR A 364 26.04 1.51 -23.67
N LYS A 365 25.73 0.79 -22.54
CA LYS A 365 26.74 0.25 -21.63
C LYS A 365 27.88 1.25 -21.42
N SER A 366 27.50 2.52 -21.34
CA SER A 366 28.44 3.63 -21.32
C SER A 366 29.31 3.47 -20.10
N ASN A 367 30.49 2.86 -20.29
CA ASN A 367 31.59 2.77 -19.31
C ASN A 367 32.15 4.17 -19.00
N HIS A 368 31.64 5.18 -19.65
CA HIS A 368 31.92 6.55 -19.30
C HIS A 368 31.09 6.85 -18.08
N HIS A 369 31.71 6.84 -16.92
CA HIS A 369 31.19 7.49 -15.74
C HIS A 369 31.27 9.00 -15.99
N PRO A 370 30.21 9.68 -16.45
CA PRO A 370 30.21 11.11 -16.38
C PRO A 370 30.36 11.49 -14.92
N GLU A 371 31.03 12.58 -14.68
CA GLU A 371 31.10 13.14 -13.32
C GLU A 371 29.71 13.16 -12.75
N SER A 372 29.50 12.43 -11.67
CA SER A 372 28.18 12.21 -11.11
C SER A 372 27.57 13.54 -10.71
N ILE A 373 26.42 13.90 -11.25
CA ILE A 373 25.60 14.95 -10.66
C ILE A 373 25.33 14.50 -9.24
N PHE A 374 25.79 15.24 -8.24
CA PHE A 374 25.67 14.94 -6.81
C PHE A 374 26.42 13.69 -6.30
N ASN A 375 27.50 13.27 -6.90
CA ASN A 375 28.22 12.04 -6.51
C ASN A 375 27.39 10.74 -6.54
N PHE A 376 26.30 10.71 -7.27
CA PHE A 376 25.52 9.49 -7.49
C PHE A 376 26.11 8.70 -8.67
N PRO A 377 26.28 7.38 -8.55
CA PRO A 377 26.65 6.54 -9.68
C PRO A 377 25.54 6.58 -10.73
N TYR A 378 25.93 6.55 -12.00
CA TYR A 378 25.02 6.51 -13.15
C TYR A 378 24.34 5.12 -13.25
N ALA A 379 23.45 4.83 -12.30
CA ALA A 379 22.73 3.57 -12.28
C ALA A 379 21.35 3.75 -12.96
N PRO A 380 21.05 2.96 -13.99
CA PRO A 380 19.75 3.03 -14.68
C PRO A 380 18.56 2.93 -13.72
N THR A 381 18.69 2.09 -12.68
CA THR A 381 17.68 1.92 -11.66
C THR A 381 17.41 3.20 -10.88
N ILE A 382 18.45 3.95 -10.51
CA ILE A 382 18.32 5.20 -9.75
C ILE A 382 17.65 6.28 -10.61
N ILE A 383 18.09 6.40 -11.86
CA ILE A 383 17.49 7.36 -12.82
C ILE A 383 15.99 7.07 -12.98
N PHE A 384 15.65 5.80 -13.16
CA PHE A 384 14.26 5.39 -13.28
C PHE A 384 13.45 5.65 -12.00
N GLN A 385 13.99 5.32 -10.84
CA GLN A 385 13.35 5.57 -9.54
C GLN A 385 13.18 7.06 -9.24
N ALA A 386 14.14 7.90 -9.64
CA ALA A 386 14.00 9.36 -9.50
C ALA A 386 12.83 9.90 -10.33
N GLY A 387 12.70 9.44 -11.58
CA GLY A 387 11.55 9.78 -12.42
C GLY A 387 10.22 9.32 -11.84
N LEU A 388 10.16 8.08 -11.35
CA LEU A 388 8.97 7.54 -10.69
C LEU A 388 8.60 8.31 -9.40
N LEU A 389 9.60 8.69 -8.60
CA LEU A 389 9.36 9.44 -7.38
C LEU A 389 8.75 10.82 -7.68
N ALA A 390 9.31 11.52 -8.67
CA ALA A 390 8.77 12.80 -9.11
C ALA A 390 7.33 12.66 -9.65
N GLU A 391 7.04 11.60 -10.40
CA GLU A 391 5.68 11.27 -10.86
C GLU A 391 4.72 11.05 -9.69
N VAL A 392 5.12 10.23 -8.70
CA VAL A 392 4.29 9.93 -7.51
C VAL A 392 3.96 11.20 -6.73
N PHE A 393 4.93 12.12 -6.57
CA PHE A 393 4.67 13.41 -5.94
C PHE A 393 3.68 14.26 -6.75
N CYS A 394 3.82 14.32 -8.08
CA CYS A 394 2.85 15.01 -8.93
C CYS A 394 1.44 14.45 -8.75
N PHE A 395 1.30 13.15 -8.62
CA PHE A 395 -0.01 12.52 -8.39
C PHE A 395 -0.52 12.71 -6.97
N ALA A 396 0.33 12.76 -5.97
CA ALA A 396 -0.07 13.15 -4.63
C ALA A 396 -0.66 14.57 -4.62
N PHE A 397 -0.03 15.52 -5.32
CA PHE A 397 -0.59 16.86 -5.53
C PHE A 397 -1.90 16.82 -6.33
N ALA A 398 -1.98 16.02 -7.39
CA ALA A 398 -3.21 15.86 -8.16
C ALA A 398 -4.37 15.33 -7.30
N LEU A 399 -4.08 14.37 -6.42
CA LEU A 399 -5.09 13.84 -5.48
C LEU A 399 -5.53 14.90 -4.46
N GLY A 400 -4.60 15.71 -3.96
CA GLY A 400 -4.93 16.85 -3.09
C GLY A 400 -5.83 17.87 -3.81
N GLU A 401 -5.47 18.26 -5.03
CA GLU A 401 -6.29 19.15 -5.87
C GLU A 401 -7.67 18.52 -6.20
N ASN A 402 -7.71 17.22 -6.45
CA ASN A 402 -8.98 16.51 -6.67
C ASN A 402 -9.92 16.62 -5.47
N ILE A 403 -9.38 16.48 -4.25
CA ILE A 403 -10.17 16.65 -3.02
C ILE A 403 -10.70 18.07 -2.93
N PHE A 404 -9.85 19.05 -3.21
CA PHE A 404 -10.24 20.47 -3.19
C PHE A 404 -11.33 20.76 -4.22
N LEU A 405 -11.21 20.24 -5.45
CA LEU A 405 -12.22 20.39 -6.50
C LEU A 405 -13.54 19.75 -6.10
N LEU A 406 -13.51 18.53 -5.55
CA LEU A 406 -14.70 17.83 -5.06
C LEU A 406 -15.37 18.57 -3.89
N GLN A 407 -14.57 19.12 -2.98
CA GLN A 407 -15.07 19.94 -1.88
C GLN A 407 -15.75 21.20 -2.41
N LYS A 408 -15.12 21.92 -3.34
CA LYS A 408 -15.67 23.11 -3.98
C LYS A 408 -16.97 22.79 -4.75
N GLU A 409 -17.00 21.69 -5.49
CA GLU A 409 -18.22 21.22 -6.19
C GLU A 409 -19.35 20.94 -5.20
N LYS A 410 -19.01 20.27 -4.08
CA LYS A 410 -19.97 20.00 -3.01
C LYS A 410 -20.49 21.28 -2.36
N GLU A 411 -19.60 22.25 -2.10
CA GLU A 411 -20.00 23.56 -1.54
C GLU A 411 -20.93 24.31 -2.50
N THR A 412 -20.56 24.39 -3.80
CA THR A 412 -21.40 25.03 -4.81
C THR A 412 -22.76 24.32 -4.97
N THR A 413 -22.76 22.98 -4.97
CA THR A 413 -23.98 22.20 -5.04
C THR A 413 -24.84 22.42 -3.80
N SER A 414 -24.23 22.47 -2.61
CA SER A 414 -24.92 22.77 -1.37
C SER A 414 -25.52 24.18 -1.37
N GLN A 415 -24.76 25.18 -1.83
CA GLN A 415 -25.24 26.57 -1.97
C GLN A 415 -26.40 26.66 -2.97
N ASN A 416 -26.29 25.99 -4.12
CA ASN A 416 -27.37 25.94 -5.11
C ASN A 416 -28.62 25.26 -4.53
N LEU A 417 -28.45 24.20 -3.76
CA LEU A 417 -29.56 23.51 -3.08
C LEU A 417 -30.22 24.42 -2.04
N ILE A 418 -29.41 25.14 -1.24
CA ILE A 418 -29.92 26.11 -0.26
C ILE A 418 -30.70 27.20 -0.98
N THR A 419 -30.16 27.73 -2.09
CA THR A 419 -30.83 28.75 -2.89
C THR A 419 -32.16 28.26 -3.48
N GLN A 420 -32.17 27.01 -3.98
CA GLN A 420 -33.40 26.36 -4.47
C GLN A 420 -34.41 26.14 -3.33
N LEU A 421 -33.96 25.72 -2.16
CA LEU A 421 -34.82 25.54 -0.99
C LEU A 421 -35.43 26.87 -0.55
N GLN A 422 -34.59 27.94 -0.49
CA GLN A 422 -35.09 29.32 -0.17
C GLN A 422 -36.11 29.81 -1.20
N LYS A 423 -35.83 29.58 -2.50
CA LYS A 423 -36.75 29.96 -3.57
C LYS A 423 -38.07 29.17 -3.50
N ASN A 424 -37.98 27.87 -3.20
CA ASN A 424 -39.15 27.05 -3.00
C ASN A 424 -39.95 27.45 -1.75
N GLN A 425 -39.26 27.80 -0.64
CA GLN A 425 -39.89 28.34 0.55
C GLN A 425 -40.61 29.67 0.25
N GLN A 426 -39.96 30.56 -0.48
CA GLN A 426 -40.54 31.83 -0.88
C GLN A 426 -41.75 31.64 -1.81
N LEU A 427 -41.66 30.67 -2.74
CA LEU A 427 -42.78 30.29 -3.60
C LEU A 427 -43.96 29.69 -2.79
N GLN A 428 -43.63 28.82 -1.83
CA GLN A 428 -44.63 28.25 -0.93
C GLN A 428 -45.29 29.32 -0.04
N GLU A 429 -44.47 30.27 0.47
CA GLU A 429 -45.02 31.38 1.28
C GLU A 429 -45.93 32.30 0.45
N ASN A 430 -45.50 32.63 -0.77
CA ASN A 430 -46.32 33.39 -1.71
C ASN A 430 -47.63 32.65 -2.07
N MET A 431 -47.53 31.34 -2.32
CA MET A 431 -48.70 30.49 -2.57
C MET A 431 -49.61 30.41 -1.32
N ARG A 432 -48.98 30.35 -0.12
CA ARG A 432 -49.69 30.33 1.15
C ARG A 432 -50.47 31.66 1.36
N VAL A 433 -49.77 32.79 1.15
CA VAL A 433 -50.38 34.11 1.24
C VAL A 433 -51.51 34.27 0.21
N GLU A 434 -51.33 33.79 -1.02
CA GLU A 434 -52.38 33.80 -2.04
C GLU A 434 -53.51 32.82 -1.69
N LEU A 435 -53.16 31.67 -1.15
CA LEU A 435 -54.13 30.69 -0.67
C LEU A 435 -54.95 31.21 0.53
N ASP A 436 -54.24 31.82 1.52
CA ASP A 436 -54.85 32.48 2.66
C ASP A 436 -55.78 33.63 2.23
N ARG A 437 -55.36 34.41 1.22
CA ARG A 437 -56.21 35.45 0.63
C ARG A 437 -57.44 34.86 -0.05
N LYS A 438 -57.29 33.76 -0.81
CA LYS A 438 -58.40 33.02 -1.43
C LYS A 438 -59.28 32.34 -0.38
N ILE A 439 -58.61 31.78 0.67
CA ILE A 439 -59.35 31.19 1.80
C ILE A 439 -60.14 32.27 2.54
N ASN A 440 -59.53 33.42 2.83
CA ASN A 440 -60.24 34.53 3.50
C ASN A 440 -61.42 35.04 2.65
N GLN A 441 -61.19 35.21 1.33
CA GLN A 441 -62.31 35.54 0.41
C GLN A 441 -63.40 34.47 0.38
N LYS A 442 -62.96 33.19 0.32
CA LYS A 442 -63.91 32.06 0.36
C LYS A 442 -64.54 31.86 1.75
N THR A 443 -63.78 32.21 2.80
CA THR A 443 -64.33 32.15 4.18
C THR A 443 -65.32 33.26 4.44
N GLU A 444 -65.10 34.49 3.88
CA GLU A 444 -66.15 35.54 3.90
C GLU A 444 -67.38 35.16 3.08
N GLU A 445 -67.18 34.57 1.88
CA GLU A 445 -68.30 33.98 1.11
C GLU A 445 -68.97 32.84 1.88
N LEU A 446 -68.15 32.00 2.58
CA LEU A 446 -68.67 30.88 3.39
C LEU A 446 -69.31 31.35 4.72
N ILE A 447 -68.74 32.38 5.40
CA ILE A 447 -69.38 32.96 6.61
C ILE A 447 -70.74 33.54 6.27
N GLN A 448 -70.92 34.14 5.10
CA GLN A 448 -72.21 34.50 4.56
C GLN A 448 -73.11 33.29 4.25
N LEU A 449 -72.47 32.14 3.93
CA LEU A 449 -73.22 30.87 3.75
C LEU A 449 -73.35 30.08 5.06
N TYR A 450 -72.44 30.22 6.03
CA TYR A 450 -72.38 29.49 7.31
C TYR A 450 -73.39 29.97 8.37
N SER A 451 -73.95 31.13 8.20
CA SER A 451 -75.16 31.45 8.95
C SER A 451 -76.29 30.43 8.68
N LYS A 452 -76.07 29.47 7.77
CA LYS A 452 -77.03 28.41 7.40
C LYS A 452 -76.60 26.98 7.75
N ILE A 453 -75.45 26.71 8.22
CA ILE A 453 -74.97 25.30 8.40
C ILE A 453 -74.21 25.10 9.72
N GLU A 454 -74.99 24.79 10.77
CA GLU A 454 -74.48 24.48 12.14
C GLU A 454 -74.03 23.03 12.31
N LYS A 455 -73.69 22.32 11.18
CA LYS A 455 -73.47 20.85 11.18
C LYS A 455 -72.11 20.37 10.88
N GLN A 456 -71.07 21.18 10.81
CA GLN A 456 -69.73 20.68 10.41
C GLN A 456 -68.60 20.83 11.47
N LYS A 457 -68.92 20.72 12.74
CA LYS A 457 -67.93 20.76 13.82
C LYS A 457 -67.07 19.51 13.95
N GLU A 458 -67.40 18.43 13.26
CA GLU A 458 -66.67 17.16 13.40
C GLU A 458 -65.47 17.01 12.46
N GLU A 459 -65.35 17.81 11.38
CA GLU A 459 -64.28 17.70 10.41
C GLU A 459 -62.97 18.44 10.78
N GLN A 460 -63.05 19.39 11.72
CA GLN A 460 -61.86 20.18 12.12
C GLN A 460 -60.83 19.42 12.97
N LEU A 461 -61.24 18.32 13.61
CA LEU A 461 -60.28 17.56 14.45
C LEU A 461 -59.29 16.72 13.65
N LYS A 462 -59.67 16.34 12.44
CA LYS A 462 -58.85 15.48 11.58
C LYS A 462 -57.66 16.22 10.91
N ASN A 463 -57.82 17.54 10.67
CA ASN A 463 -56.82 18.33 9.97
C ASN A 463 -55.65 18.80 10.88
N SER A 464 -55.91 18.93 12.19
CA SER A 464 -54.84 19.34 13.12
C SER A 464 -53.76 18.26 13.34
N PHE A 465 -54.13 16.99 13.14
CA PHE A 465 -53.18 15.88 13.31
C PHE A 465 -52.23 15.76 12.14
N THR A 466 -52.66 16.06 10.93
CA THR A 466 -51.80 15.97 9.72
C THR A 466 -50.75 17.10 9.68
N GLN A 467 -51.14 18.27 10.19
CA GLN A 467 -50.23 19.42 10.25
C GLN A 467 -49.08 19.22 11.25
N LYS A 468 -49.34 18.59 12.38
CA LYS A 468 -48.30 18.22 13.36
C LYS A 468 -47.31 17.22 12.81
N LEU A 469 -47.74 16.29 11.95
CA LEU A 469 -46.83 15.33 11.30
C LEU A 469 -45.90 16.01 10.31
N GLN A 470 -46.37 16.98 9.53
CA GLN A 470 -45.56 17.74 8.58
C GLN A 470 -44.55 18.68 9.27
N GLU A 471 -44.91 19.28 10.42
CA GLU A 471 -43.96 20.06 11.22
C GLU A 471 -42.84 19.19 11.80
N MET A 472 -43.14 17.96 12.22
CA MET A 472 -42.12 17.02 12.70
C MET A 472 -41.18 16.53 11.57
N GLU A 473 -41.68 16.34 10.35
CA GLU A 473 -40.87 16.03 9.16
C GLU A 473 -39.93 17.18 8.80
N MET A 474 -40.42 18.43 8.88
CA MET A 474 -39.58 19.62 8.58
C MET A 474 -38.50 19.88 9.63
N LEU A 475 -38.75 19.62 10.90
CA LEU A 475 -37.78 19.71 11.98
C LEU A 475 -36.70 18.63 11.85
N ALA A 476 -37.08 17.43 11.44
CA ALA A 476 -36.15 16.32 11.20
C ALA A 476 -35.18 16.57 10.02
N LEU A 477 -35.65 17.24 8.96
CA LEU A 477 -34.85 17.64 7.80
C LEU A 477 -33.83 18.77 8.13
N ARG A 478 -34.11 19.62 9.09
CA ARG A 478 -33.21 20.71 9.51
C ARG A 478 -32.08 20.28 10.41
N SER A 479 -32.16 19.13 11.05
CA SER A 479 -31.24 18.75 12.13
C SER A 479 -30.22 17.73 11.68
N GLN A 480 -29.61 17.61 10.65
CA GLN A 480 -28.50 16.67 10.31
C GLN A 480 -28.57 15.27 11.00
N MET A 481 -29.73 14.91 11.49
CA MET A 481 -29.97 13.60 12.12
C MET A 481 -30.05 12.54 11.03
N ASN A 482 -29.44 11.39 11.31
CA ASN A 482 -29.49 10.24 10.41
C ASN A 482 -30.98 9.88 10.10
N PRO A 483 -31.51 10.21 8.91
CA PRO A 483 -32.92 9.98 8.57
C PRO A 483 -33.32 8.52 8.75
N HIS A 484 -32.37 7.63 8.57
CA HIS A 484 -32.53 6.19 8.69
C HIS A 484 -32.85 5.75 10.14
N PHE A 485 -32.26 6.39 11.14
CA PHE A 485 -32.57 6.11 12.55
C PHE A 485 -34.05 6.52 12.86
N LEU A 486 -34.46 7.69 12.37
CA LEU A 486 -35.82 8.16 12.55
C LEU A 486 -36.85 7.20 11.94
N PHE A 487 -36.67 6.81 10.70
CA PHE A 487 -37.56 5.86 10.03
C PHE A 487 -37.62 4.50 10.72
N ASN A 488 -36.49 4.01 11.20
CA ASN A 488 -36.41 2.72 11.88
C ASN A 488 -37.13 2.76 13.23
N SER A 489 -36.99 3.85 13.99
CA SER A 489 -37.70 4.02 15.27
C SER A 489 -39.20 4.12 15.07
N LEU A 490 -39.65 4.89 14.07
CA LEU A 490 -41.06 4.97 13.70
C LEU A 490 -41.65 3.61 13.25
N ASN A 491 -40.86 2.83 12.50
CA ASN A 491 -41.28 1.48 12.11
C ASN A 491 -41.36 0.53 13.31
N SER A 492 -40.47 0.66 14.29
CA SER A 492 -40.52 -0.13 15.53
C SER A 492 -41.77 0.20 16.35
N ILE A 493 -42.11 1.48 16.51
CA ILE A 493 -43.34 1.93 17.15
C ILE A 493 -44.54 1.37 16.41
N LYS A 494 -44.61 1.51 15.09
CA LYS A 494 -45.68 0.94 14.25
C LYS A 494 -45.80 -0.56 14.45
N HIS A 495 -44.71 -1.29 14.51
CA HIS A 495 -44.73 -2.74 14.73
C HIS A 495 -45.28 -3.10 16.11
N LEU A 496 -44.89 -2.39 17.17
CA LEU A 496 -45.40 -2.58 18.52
C LEU A 496 -46.93 -2.33 18.60
N ILE A 497 -47.40 -1.29 17.93
CA ILE A 497 -48.84 -1.00 17.83
C ILE A 497 -49.60 -2.13 17.08
N MET A 498 -49.01 -2.59 15.95
CA MET A 498 -49.65 -3.65 15.14
C MET A 498 -49.68 -5.00 15.85
N THR A 499 -48.77 -5.22 16.81
CA THR A 499 -48.73 -6.44 17.63
C THR A 499 -49.49 -6.31 18.96
N SER A 500 -50.31 -5.25 19.11
CA SER A 500 -51.12 -4.95 20.31
C SER A 500 -50.32 -4.76 21.60
N ARG A 501 -49.05 -4.38 21.49
CA ARG A 501 -48.15 -4.07 22.62
C ARG A 501 -48.13 -2.55 22.86
N ASN A 502 -49.28 -2.01 23.23
CA ASN A 502 -49.49 -0.56 23.29
C ASN A 502 -48.67 0.11 24.42
N GLU A 503 -48.50 -0.53 25.56
CA GLU A 503 -47.68 0.00 26.65
C GLU A 503 -46.21 0.11 26.26
N ASP A 504 -45.69 -0.92 25.60
CA ASP A 504 -44.31 -0.90 25.07
C ASP A 504 -44.14 0.16 23.98
N ALA A 505 -45.15 0.38 23.12
CA ALA A 505 -45.13 1.41 22.09
C ALA A 505 -45.08 2.82 22.69
N ILE A 506 -45.83 3.06 23.76
CA ILE A 506 -45.83 4.34 24.49
C ILE A 506 -44.45 4.57 25.13
N SER A 507 -43.93 3.59 25.85
CA SER A 507 -42.61 3.67 26.48
C SER A 507 -41.51 3.94 25.45
N TYR A 508 -41.52 3.23 24.32
CA TYR A 508 -40.57 3.43 23.22
C TYR A 508 -40.67 4.84 22.62
N LEU A 509 -41.90 5.37 22.45
CA LEU A 509 -42.15 6.71 21.92
C LEU A 509 -41.65 7.80 22.89
N ASP A 510 -41.81 7.60 24.20
CA ASP A 510 -41.32 8.51 25.22
C ASP A 510 -39.80 8.56 25.26
N ASP A 511 -39.13 7.40 25.24
CA ASP A 511 -37.67 7.28 25.18
C ASP A 511 -37.13 7.92 23.88
N PHE A 512 -37.78 7.64 22.75
CA PHE A 512 -37.41 8.20 21.45
C PHE A 512 -37.58 9.74 21.43
N SER A 513 -38.68 10.25 21.96
CA SER A 513 -38.93 11.69 22.04
C SER A 513 -37.93 12.39 22.96
N THR A 514 -37.52 11.73 24.04
CA THR A 514 -36.53 12.23 25.00
C THR A 514 -35.16 12.27 24.35
N LEU A 515 -34.74 11.19 23.68
CA LEU A 515 -33.48 11.13 22.93
C LEU A 515 -33.42 12.26 21.88
N LEU A 516 -34.49 12.43 21.11
CA LEU A 516 -34.57 13.44 20.05
C LEU A 516 -34.40 14.86 20.61
N ARG A 517 -35.09 15.18 21.72
CA ARG A 517 -34.95 16.46 22.40
C ARG A 517 -33.51 16.68 22.91
N SER A 518 -32.92 15.66 23.50
CA SER A 518 -31.54 15.74 24.05
C SER A 518 -30.52 16.00 22.94
N ILE A 519 -30.64 15.30 21.79
CA ILE A 519 -29.80 15.53 20.64
C ILE A 519 -29.95 16.97 20.11
N LEU A 520 -31.19 17.44 19.91
CA LEU A 520 -31.47 18.79 19.41
C LEU A 520 -30.99 19.88 20.36
N TYR A 521 -31.19 19.69 21.65
CA TYR A 521 -30.72 20.62 22.67
C TYR A 521 -29.19 20.73 22.70
N ASN A 522 -28.52 19.58 22.68
CA ASN A 522 -27.06 19.53 22.79
C ASN A 522 -26.36 19.88 21.48
N SER A 523 -26.95 19.62 20.32
CA SER A 523 -26.35 19.97 19.02
C SER A 523 -26.13 21.48 18.81
N ASN A 524 -26.86 22.33 19.53
CA ASN A 524 -26.71 23.79 19.48
C ASN A 524 -25.70 24.35 20.51
N ARG A 525 -25.09 23.51 21.30
CA ARG A 525 -24.08 23.90 22.30
C ARG A 525 -22.68 23.69 21.69
N GLU A 526 -21.71 24.50 22.10
CA GLU A 526 -20.33 24.35 21.66
C GLU A 526 -19.64 23.17 22.34
N ILE A 527 -19.94 22.95 23.62
CA ILE A 527 -19.40 21.87 24.45
C ILE A 527 -20.50 21.31 25.36
N ILE A 528 -20.39 20.02 25.69
CA ILE A 528 -21.23 19.34 26.69
C ILE A 528 -20.34 18.49 27.60
N SER A 529 -20.85 18.13 28.78
CA SER A 529 -20.14 17.20 29.64
C SER A 529 -20.16 15.77 29.09
N VAL A 530 -19.14 14.98 29.44
CA VAL A 530 -19.13 13.55 29.10
C VAL A 530 -20.31 12.81 29.75
N GLU A 531 -20.79 13.27 30.90
CA GLU A 531 -21.98 12.75 31.57
C GLU A 531 -23.24 12.97 30.70
N GLU A 532 -23.43 14.18 30.16
CA GLU A 532 -24.56 14.49 29.27
C GLU A 532 -24.54 13.64 27.99
N GLU A 533 -23.34 13.45 27.41
CA GLU A 533 -23.15 12.57 26.23
C GLU A 533 -23.45 11.11 26.59
N LEU A 534 -23.02 10.66 27.78
CA LEU A 534 -23.30 9.30 28.27
C LEU A 534 -24.81 9.04 28.41
N GLU A 535 -25.58 10.01 28.91
CA GLU A 535 -27.04 9.86 29.01
C GLU A 535 -27.70 9.72 27.61
N ILE A 536 -27.24 10.48 26.63
CA ILE A 536 -27.67 10.32 25.23
C ILE A 536 -27.36 8.91 24.71
N ILE A 537 -26.14 8.44 24.95
CA ILE A 537 -25.71 7.10 24.53
C ILE A 537 -26.52 6.00 25.21
N LYS A 538 -26.83 6.14 26.51
CA LYS A 538 -27.69 5.19 27.22
C LYS A 538 -29.11 5.10 26.60
N LEU A 539 -29.71 6.24 26.31
CA LEU A 539 -31.03 6.30 25.66
C LEU A 539 -30.97 5.68 24.26
N TYR A 540 -29.94 6.00 23.50
CA TYR A 540 -29.76 5.43 22.18
C TYR A 540 -29.60 3.91 22.23
N LEU A 541 -28.78 3.40 23.15
CA LEU A 541 -28.55 1.97 23.32
C LEU A 541 -29.78 1.21 23.84
N SER A 542 -30.60 1.83 24.70
CA SER A 542 -31.85 1.22 25.16
C SER A 542 -32.85 1.02 24.01
N LEU A 543 -32.98 2.00 23.13
CA LEU A 543 -33.81 1.92 21.94
C LEU A 543 -33.30 0.86 20.95
N GLU A 544 -32.01 0.79 20.73
CA GLU A 544 -31.39 -0.21 19.86
C GLU A 544 -31.52 -1.64 20.46
N LYS A 545 -31.42 -1.78 21.79
CA LYS A 545 -31.64 -3.06 22.47
C LYS A 545 -33.07 -3.54 22.32
N ASN A 546 -34.02 -2.65 22.52
CA ASN A 546 -35.45 -2.98 22.34
C ASN A 546 -35.75 -3.41 20.90
N ARG A 547 -35.00 -2.88 19.92
CA ARG A 547 -35.17 -3.21 18.50
C ARG A 547 -34.50 -4.52 18.11
N MET A 548 -33.29 -4.80 18.64
CA MET A 548 -32.50 -5.96 18.27
C MET A 548 -32.81 -7.21 19.12
N GLY A 549 -33.53 -7.03 20.23
CA GLY A 549 -33.91 -8.09 21.14
C GLY A 549 -32.72 -8.70 21.88
N ASP A 550 -32.89 -9.94 22.34
CA ASP A 550 -31.91 -10.64 23.21
C ASP A 550 -30.58 -10.96 22.55
N THR A 551 -30.48 -10.78 21.23
CA THR A 551 -29.23 -11.06 20.50
C THR A 551 -28.20 -9.94 20.67
N PHE A 552 -28.61 -8.72 21.05
CA PHE A 552 -27.73 -7.59 21.31
C PHE A 552 -27.65 -7.28 22.79
N ASN A 553 -26.42 -7.29 23.31
CA ASN A 553 -26.13 -6.87 24.65
C ASN A 553 -25.07 -5.76 24.65
N TYR A 554 -25.18 -4.86 25.60
CA TYR A 554 -24.16 -3.84 25.82
C TYR A 554 -23.84 -3.71 27.29
N THR A 555 -22.61 -3.34 27.56
CA THR A 555 -22.14 -3.02 28.92
C THR A 555 -21.51 -1.63 28.90
N ILE A 556 -21.83 -0.85 29.90
CA ILE A 556 -21.24 0.47 30.12
C ILE A 556 -20.56 0.43 31.48
N ASP A 557 -19.23 0.42 31.47
CA ASP A 557 -18.41 0.40 32.66
C ASP A 557 -17.93 1.84 32.92
N VAL A 558 -18.26 2.41 34.07
CA VAL A 558 -17.89 3.77 34.45
C VAL A 558 -17.17 3.73 35.79
N SER A 559 -15.94 4.26 35.86
CA SER A 559 -15.14 4.26 37.08
C SER A 559 -15.76 5.19 38.15
N SER A 560 -16.22 6.39 37.77
CA SER A 560 -16.93 7.34 38.62
C SER A 560 -17.84 8.22 37.75
N ILE A 561 -19.14 8.23 38.04
CA ILE A 561 -20.10 9.06 37.29
C ILE A 561 -19.91 10.53 37.62
N GLU A 562 -19.64 10.87 38.90
CA GLU A 562 -19.46 12.26 39.35
C GLU A 562 -18.24 12.93 38.73
N GLU A 563 -17.19 12.16 38.38
CA GLU A 563 -16.00 12.68 37.69
C GLU A 563 -16.26 13.00 36.21
N LEU A 564 -17.21 12.31 35.54
CA LEU A 564 -17.51 12.53 34.13
C LEU A 564 -18.12 13.90 33.82
N SER A 565 -18.79 14.53 34.81
CA SER A 565 -19.36 15.88 34.68
C SER A 565 -18.30 16.98 34.51
N GLN A 566 -17.05 16.69 34.93
CA GLN A 566 -15.94 17.63 34.84
C GLN A 566 -15.26 17.70 33.48
N PHE A 567 -15.47 16.68 32.63
CA PHE A 567 -14.87 16.60 31.31
C PHE A 567 -15.83 17.12 30.25
N ASN A 568 -15.38 18.11 29.51
CA ASN A 568 -16.13 18.72 28.42
C ASN A 568 -15.65 18.20 27.07
N ILE A 569 -16.61 17.86 26.19
CA ILE A 569 -16.35 17.36 24.84
C ILE A 569 -17.23 18.09 23.83
N PRO A 570 -16.87 18.08 22.53
CA PRO A 570 -17.80 18.51 21.50
C PRO A 570 -19.06 17.65 21.55
N PRO A 571 -20.27 18.24 21.41
CA PRO A 571 -21.51 17.48 21.46
C PRO A 571 -21.57 16.41 20.36
N LEU A 572 -22.18 15.28 20.67
CA LEU A 572 -22.37 14.15 19.75
C LEU A 572 -21.01 13.60 19.20
N LEU A 573 -19.97 13.63 20.03
CA LEU A 573 -18.64 13.12 19.67
C LEU A 573 -18.59 11.60 19.66
N LEU A 574 -19.23 10.95 20.65
CA LEU A 574 -19.21 9.49 20.81
C LEU A 574 -20.23 8.78 19.94
N GLN A 575 -21.36 9.44 19.68
CA GLN A 575 -22.49 8.87 18.93
C GLN A 575 -22.08 8.25 17.59
N PRO A 576 -21.28 8.89 16.72
CA PRO A 576 -20.87 8.31 15.44
C PRO A 576 -20.06 7.01 15.57
N PHE A 577 -19.29 6.86 16.65
CA PHE A 577 -18.52 5.65 16.89
C PHE A 577 -19.43 4.52 17.36
N VAL A 578 -20.38 4.82 18.24
CA VAL A 578 -21.38 3.86 18.72
C VAL A 578 -22.29 3.42 17.58
N GLU A 579 -22.76 4.36 16.75
CA GLU A 579 -23.53 4.05 15.54
C GLU A 579 -22.77 3.14 14.59
N ASN A 580 -21.48 3.45 14.33
CA ASN A 580 -20.65 2.64 13.47
C ASN A 580 -20.43 1.25 14.02
N ALA A 581 -20.19 1.11 15.32
CA ALA A 581 -20.04 -0.17 15.98
C ALA A 581 -21.31 -1.03 15.81
N ILE A 582 -22.48 -0.44 16.04
CA ILE A 582 -23.75 -1.15 15.93
C ILE A 582 -24.09 -1.48 14.46
N TRP A 583 -24.10 -0.46 13.60
CA TRP A 583 -24.62 -0.61 12.23
C TRP A 583 -23.67 -1.31 11.29
N HIS A 584 -22.38 -1.06 11.45
CA HIS A 584 -21.33 -1.54 10.55
C HIS A 584 -20.52 -2.70 11.14
N GLY A 585 -20.42 -2.76 12.47
CA GLY A 585 -19.74 -3.84 13.16
C GLY A 585 -20.69 -4.99 13.51
N LEU A 586 -21.66 -4.72 14.37
CA LEU A 586 -22.46 -5.74 15.04
C LEU A 586 -23.63 -6.26 14.20
N ARG A 587 -24.34 -5.37 13.49
CA ARG A 587 -25.55 -5.75 12.74
C ARG A 587 -25.27 -6.77 11.63
N PRO A 588 -24.22 -6.65 10.84
CA PRO A 588 -23.87 -7.63 9.82
C PRO A 588 -23.28 -8.94 10.40
N SER A 589 -22.90 -8.96 11.69
CA SER A 589 -22.30 -10.14 12.32
C SER A 589 -23.31 -11.28 12.41
N GLN A 590 -22.88 -12.48 12.00
CA GLN A 590 -23.63 -13.72 12.14
C GLN A 590 -23.37 -14.42 13.50
N SER A 591 -22.60 -13.83 14.40
CA SER A 591 -22.36 -14.37 15.74
C SER A 591 -23.65 -14.35 16.55
N GLY A 592 -23.88 -15.39 17.34
CA GLY A 592 -25.10 -15.56 18.13
C GLY A 592 -25.27 -14.52 19.25
N GLN A 593 -24.19 -13.91 19.74
CA GLN A 593 -24.19 -12.83 20.72
C GLN A 593 -23.46 -11.60 20.18
N LYS A 594 -24.15 -10.49 20.06
CA LYS A 594 -23.63 -9.19 19.64
C LYS A 594 -23.35 -8.36 20.88
N LEU A 595 -22.10 -8.03 21.10
CA LEU A 595 -21.66 -7.33 22.31
C LEU A 595 -21.00 -6.00 21.95
N LEU A 596 -21.49 -4.94 22.58
CA LEU A 596 -20.84 -3.63 22.60
C LEU A 596 -20.40 -3.31 24.03
N LYS A 597 -19.15 -3.00 24.21
CA LYS A 597 -18.61 -2.58 25.50
C LYS A 597 -18.14 -1.13 25.40
N ILE A 598 -18.63 -0.29 26.30
CA ILE A 598 -18.17 1.10 26.45
C ILE A 598 -17.57 1.26 27.83
N THR A 599 -16.34 1.70 27.90
CA THR A 599 -15.62 1.87 29.17
C THR A 599 -15.18 3.33 29.31
N PHE A 600 -15.53 3.94 30.42
CA PHE A 600 -15.07 5.26 30.83
C PHE A 600 -14.10 5.07 32.01
N ASP A 601 -12.83 5.20 31.74
CA ASP A 601 -11.77 5.02 32.74
C ASP A 601 -11.17 6.38 33.09
N THR A 602 -11.36 6.78 34.34
CA THR A 602 -10.88 8.06 34.90
C THR A 602 -9.71 7.88 35.83
N SER A 603 -9.06 6.68 35.89
CA SER A 603 -8.06 6.33 36.87
C SER A 603 -6.83 7.23 36.84
N ASP A 604 -6.32 7.60 35.65
CA ASP A 604 -5.17 8.52 35.46
C ASP A 604 -5.58 9.72 34.59
N ILE A 605 -6.04 9.42 33.39
CA ILE A 605 -6.56 10.37 32.40
C ILE A 605 -7.84 9.77 31.81
N LEU A 606 -8.81 10.60 31.51
CA LEU A 606 -10.05 10.08 30.92
C LEU A 606 -9.74 9.37 29.60
N LYS A 607 -10.03 8.08 29.57
CA LYS A 607 -10.04 7.24 28.37
C LYS A 607 -11.45 6.70 28.13
N ILE A 608 -11.97 6.97 26.97
CA ILE A 608 -13.24 6.44 26.51
C ILE A 608 -12.97 5.37 25.48
N ILE A 609 -13.36 4.15 25.77
CA ILE A 609 -13.09 2.98 24.94
C ILE A 609 -14.44 2.43 24.47
N ILE A 610 -14.60 2.34 23.16
CA ILE A 610 -15.78 1.74 22.51
C ILE A 610 -15.29 0.50 21.76
N GLU A 611 -15.74 -0.67 22.17
CA GLU A 611 -15.30 -1.95 21.64
C GLU A 611 -16.49 -2.80 21.20
N ASP A 612 -16.49 -3.27 19.96
CA ASP A 612 -17.50 -4.17 19.43
C ASP A 612 -16.88 -5.52 19.03
N ASN A 613 -17.70 -6.58 19.10
CA ASN A 613 -17.35 -7.91 18.62
C ASN A 613 -17.93 -8.20 17.23
N GLY A 614 -18.03 -7.17 16.41
CA GLY A 614 -18.59 -7.23 15.07
C GLY A 614 -17.65 -7.83 14.03
N ILE A 615 -18.00 -7.63 12.76
CA ILE A 615 -17.24 -8.19 11.61
C ILE A 615 -15.90 -7.48 11.35
N GLY A 616 -15.60 -6.40 12.10
CA GLY A 616 -14.42 -5.55 11.87
C GLY A 616 -14.48 -4.75 10.57
N ARG A 617 -13.55 -3.80 10.43
CA ARG A 617 -13.56 -2.85 9.30
C ARG A 617 -13.20 -3.48 7.95
N LYS A 618 -12.37 -4.53 7.95
CA LYS A 618 -11.91 -5.23 6.73
C LYS A 618 -13.04 -6.00 6.03
N ALA A 619 -13.97 -6.59 6.79
CA ALA A 619 -15.09 -7.36 6.26
C ALA A 619 -16.28 -6.47 5.86
N SER A 620 -16.43 -5.31 6.50
CA SER A 620 -17.51 -4.33 6.22
C SER A 620 -17.36 -3.58 4.89
N SER A 621 -16.30 -3.82 4.11
CA SER A 621 -15.94 -3.03 2.93
C SER A 621 -16.70 -3.37 1.64
N SER A 622 -17.53 -4.39 1.60
CA SER A 622 -18.11 -4.92 0.35
C SER A 622 -19.50 -4.40 -0.04
N GLU A 623 -20.28 -3.81 0.87
CA GLU A 623 -21.64 -3.36 0.53
C GLU A 623 -21.98 -1.96 1.13
N ASN A 624 -22.27 -1.00 0.28
CA ASN A 624 -22.77 0.38 0.55
C ASN A 624 -21.74 1.48 0.87
N LYS A 625 -21.12 2.03 -0.18
CA LYS A 625 -20.03 3.01 -0.13
C LYS A 625 -20.41 4.49 0.01
N MET A 626 -21.67 4.90 -0.09
CA MET A 626 -22.02 6.32 -0.29
C MET A 626 -22.33 7.12 0.98
N HIS A 627 -22.75 6.48 2.08
CA HIS A 627 -23.14 7.17 3.34
C HIS A 627 -22.11 7.06 4.47
N LYS A 628 -21.03 6.30 4.27
CA LYS A 628 -20.08 5.91 5.33
C LYS A 628 -19.05 6.97 5.73
N SER A 629 -18.83 7.99 4.89
CA SER A 629 -17.67 8.91 5.05
C SER A 629 -17.98 10.21 5.81
N MET A 630 -19.20 10.72 5.71
CA MET A 630 -19.53 12.07 6.15
C MET A 630 -19.53 12.23 7.68
N GLY A 631 -20.08 11.26 8.43
CA GLY A 631 -20.17 11.35 9.89
C GLY A 631 -18.80 11.35 10.59
N MET A 632 -17.90 10.49 10.14
CA MET A 632 -16.54 10.39 10.71
C MET A 632 -15.66 11.60 10.34
N GLU A 633 -15.89 12.21 9.20
CA GLU A 633 -15.22 13.43 8.76
C GLU A 633 -15.60 14.61 9.62
N ILE A 634 -16.89 14.83 9.77
CA ILE A 634 -17.45 15.87 10.65
C ILE A 634 -16.94 15.69 12.09
N THR A 635 -16.87 14.44 12.57
CA THR A 635 -16.38 14.15 13.93
C THR A 635 -14.90 14.53 14.05
N ARG A 636 -14.07 14.24 13.05
CA ARG A 636 -12.64 14.63 13.06
C ARG A 636 -12.44 16.13 12.95
N GLU A 637 -13.22 16.80 12.10
CA GLU A 637 -13.17 18.27 12.01
C GLU A 637 -13.58 18.94 13.30
N ARG A 638 -14.66 18.47 13.94
CA ARG A 638 -15.09 18.94 15.26
C ARG A 638 -14.01 18.72 16.31
N LEU A 639 -13.37 17.55 16.29
CA LEU A 639 -12.30 17.23 17.21
C LEU A 639 -11.07 18.12 16.98
N ALA A 640 -10.72 18.38 15.71
CA ALA A 640 -9.63 19.28 15.37
C ALA A 640 -9.91 20.72 15.80
N LEU A 641 -11.14 21.20 15.61
CA LEU A 641 -11.57 22.53 16.05
C LEU A 641 -11.56 22.61 17.59
N PHE A 642 -12.09 21.59 18.27
CA PHE A 642 -12.08 21.53 19.72
C PHE A 642 -10.66 21.56 20.29
N ASN A 643 -9.75 20.76 19.73
CA ASN A 643 -8.34 20.69 20.11
C ASN A 643 -7.57 21.99 19.80
N HIS A 644 -8.06 22.79 18.85
CA HIS A 644 -7.44 24.09 18.53
C HIS A 644 -7.96 25.23 19.41
N SER A 645 -9.20 25.12 19.89
CA SER A 645 -9.88 26.20 20.62
C SER A 645 -9.87 26.05 22.13
N ASN A 646 -9.46 24.91 22.67
CA ASN A 646 -9.48 24.62 24.09
C ASN A 646 -8.07 24.26 24.62
N GLU A 647 -7.86 24.47 25.91
CA GLU A 647 -6.62 24.08 26.63
C GLU A 647 -6.54 22.55 26.84
N THR A 648 -7.47 21.81 26.30
CA THR A 648 -7.56 20.36 26.40
C THR A 648 -7.60 19.76 25.00
N SER A 649 -6.98 18.61 24.83
CA SER A 649 -6.95 17.90 23.55
C SER A 649 -7.43 16.47 23.68
N ILE A 650 -8.12 15.99 22.65
CA ILE A 650 -8.63 14.62 22.58
C ILE A 650 -7.94 13.91 21.42
N LYS A 651 -7.25 12.81 21.70
CA LYS A 651 -6.62 11.94 20.72
C LYS A 651 -7.56 10.79 20.39
N LEU A 652 -7.78 10.54 19.11
CA LEU A 652 -8.59 9.44 18.60
C LEU A 652 -7.70 8.36 18.02
N GLU A 653 -7.84 7.14 18.52
CA GLU A 653 -7.21 5.94 17.95
C GLU A 653 -8.28 4.90 17.60
N ILE A 654 -8.13 4.24 16.45
CA ILE A 654 -9.06 3.20 16.02
C ILE A 654 -8.25 1.95 15.73
N ILE A 655 -8.52 0.89 16.47
CA ILE A 655 -7.77 -0.36 16.48
C ILE A 655 -8.67 -1.49 15.96
N ASP A 656 -8.20 -2.24 14.99
CA ASP A 656 -8.88 -3.45 14.54
C ASP A 656 -8.50 -4.60 15.46
N LEU A 657 -9.50 -5.31 15.98
CA LEU A 657 -9.32 -6.48 16.82
C LEU A 657 -9.25 -7.73 15.93
N GLU A 658 -8.13 -8.43 15.99
CA GLU A 658 -7.89 -9.63 15.19
C GLU A 658 -7.27 -10.74 16.05
N SER A 659 -7.69 -12.00 15.83
CA SER A 659 -7.03 -13.19 16.34
C SER A 659 -6.90 -14.22 15.23
N GLU A 660 -5.69 -14.75 15.02
CA GLU A 660 -5.38 -15.74 13.99
C GLU A 660 -5.89 -15.37 12.58
N ASN A 661 -5.74 -14.11 12.15
CA ASN A 661 -6.24 -13.56 10.88
C ASN A 661 -7.78 -13.54 10.73
N LYS A 662 -8.54 -13.71 11.81
CA LYS A 662 -9.99 -13.48 11.80
C LYS A 662 -10.31 -12.16 12.50
N PRO A 663 -11.10 -11.30 11.88
CA PRO A 663 -11.54 -10.07 12.53
C PRO A 663 -12.47 -10.41 13.70
N LEU A 664 -12.18 -9.84 14.86
CA LEU A 664 -12.95 -10.02 16.10
C LEU A 664 -13.76 -8.78 16.47
N GLY A 665 -13.63 -7.68 15.72
CA GLY A 665 -14.33 -6.43 15.99
C GLY A 665 -13.46 -5.20 15.81
N THR A 666 -13.94 -4.08 16.35
CA THR A 666 -13.23 -2.79 16.34
C THR A 666 -13.18 -2.19 17.72
N LYS A 667 -12.08 -1.53 18.03
CA LYS A 667 -11.87 -0.79 19.27
C LYS A 667 -11.52 0.66 18.94
N VAL A 668 -12.30 1.59 19.42
CA VAL A 668 -12.06 3.02 19.33
C VAL A 668 -11.63 3.52 20.70
N VAL A 669 -10.54 4.28 20.75
CA VAL A 669 -10.02 4.86 21.98
C VAL A 669 -9.92 6.36 21.79
N LEU A 670 -10.60 7.10 22.67
CA LEU A 670 -10.46 8.55 22.81
C LEU A 670 -9.73 8.82 24.12
N THR A 671 -8.61 9.48 24.05
CA THR A 671 -7.81 9.85 25.23
C THR A 671 -7.83 11.36 25.40
N TYR A 672 -8.25 11.81 26.52
CA TYR A 672 -8.36 13.22 26.89
C TYR A 672 -7.06 13.68 27.56
N PHE A 673 -6.43 14.70 27.04
CA PHE A 673 -5.20 15.27 27.57
C PHE A 673 -5.42 16.72 28.02
N TYR A 674 -4.91 17.07 29.17
CA TYR A 674 -4.71 18.47 29.54
C TYR A 674 -3.42 18.95 28.88
N SER A 675 -3.46 20.04 28.11
CA SER A 675 -2.29 20.64 27.47
C SER A 675 -1.46 21.47 28.48
#